data_59185ae080e8a07468116d09d9a5d3ed
#
_entry.id   59185ae080e8a07468116d09d9a5d3ed
#
_cell.length_a   1.000
_cell.length_b   1.000
_cell.length_c   1.000
_cell.angle_alpha   90.00
_cell.angle_beta   90.00
_cell.angle_gamma   90.00
#
_symmetry.space_group_name_H-M   'P 1'
#
loop_
_entity.id
_entity.type
_entity.pdbx_description
1 polymer ?
#
loop_
_entity_poly.entity_id
_entity_poly.type
_entity_poly.pdbx_seq_one_letter_code
_entity_poly.pdbx_strand_id
1 'polypeptide(L)'
;MRTTILYFVVLLTIGAAPAADADPLAEITRTIEGRARRASSGLFDPESNQDAYHIGPGETVVLTTLQGPGEIRHMWFTIAGRERRYPRTLVMRIFWDGADVPSVETPIGDFFAAGNGMRADVNTLPIQVTSYGRALNCYWRMPFRKKARIELANEGKNRLTVYWQFDWMQLPRAADDMLYFHARYRQEFPAKPFSPYVIFDGRGEGHYVGTVFSIQCSYGSWFGESDDRFYIDGETEPSIVGTGCEDFFNDAWNLRLFTNANTGVTIKEPNGEDCRFTAYRWHIRAPVTFRKSLKVEIERRSYALVTNPETGQRKHYDFKCRPDLCSSVAFWYQKTIAKPFDRFPPVQERINPEIFLETAEMVPEIKTSPGVTARRHSNRVCNLKRGLYVDNTRVGGRFEVPCHIEEEAKYSISIFQCLYRTGGIWKVTLKGPSGETLLDRAMDFYDPYLAWKENRPENFLYGTWFEKKVGIHKLTPGDYVFRFECVGSNPLARAEDSGKPGLNCRLDGISLRKFPWDDLYGQMQRYLAEEEKRSAEMVRRAEQTVAGLDAAIRRFRQDTGGYPNNLGELLTRPQRIRAARGNWPYVAEIPADPWGQAFRYEHPGKFNPDLFDVYSVHGNSRDPARWIGNWPNPFHIQGALEGEQLQIKTRSEDVTVSQQQVGVASFPPLSRGRLLFVRLQRKGDFIELAIPPSVRPGKYVLKVRLVTSWDYAVVRVEFNDTPLGQPVDTYSSRIDTKSVVLGNIDVRSGRNVLRLEAVGRNPESSGHCAGIDTVMLVPIR
;
A
#
# COMPACT_ATOMS: atom_id res chain seq x y z
N MET A 1 -11.92 79.84 -26.27
CA MET A 1 -11.50 78.47 -26.23
C MET A 1 -11.58 78.01 -24.80
N ARG A 2 -12.61 77.25 -24.45
CA ARG A 2 -12.74 76.64 -23.11
C ARG A 2 -12.33 75.14 -23.21
N THR A 3 -11.26 74.77 -22.56
CA THR A 3 -10.76 73.39 -22.52
C THR A 3 -11.47 72.67 -21.38
N THR A 4 -12.31 71.65 -21.71
CA THR A 4 -12.99 70.84 -20.73
C THR A 4 -12.08 69.63 -20.43
N ILE A 5 -11.62 69.54 -19.19
CA ILE A 5 -10.84 68.40 -18.69
C ILE A 5 -11.81 67.36 -18.17
N LEU A 6 -11.81 66.18 -18.82
CA LEU A 6 -12.58 64.98 -18.42
C LEU A 6 -11.74 64.19 -17.38
N TYR A 7 -12.24 64.12 -16.13
CA TYR A 7 -11.66 63.24 -15.12
C TYR A 7 -12.23 61.82 -15.31
N PHE A 8 -11.38 60.88 -15.67
CA PHE A 8 -11.67 59.45 -15.59
C PHE A 8 -11.47 58.98 -14.14
N VAL A 9 -12.55 58.67 -13.44
CA VAL A 9 -12.52 57.98 -12.16
C VAL A 9 -12.40 56.48 -12.45
N VAL A 10 -11.19 55.92 -12.28
CA VAL A 10 -10.96 54.45 -12.28
C VAL A 10 -11.38 53.94 -10.91
N LEU A 11 -12.54 53.30 -10.83
CA LEU A 11 -12.93 52.48 -9.69
C LEU A 11 -12.05 51.23 -9.66
N LEU A 12 -10.97 51.23 -8.86
CA LEU A 12 -10.26 50.02 -8.46
C LEU A 12 -11.19 49.20 -7.56
N THR A 13 -11.81 48.17 -8.10
CA THR A 13 -12.36 47.10 -7.28
C THR A 13 -11.16 46.34 -6.66
N ILE A 14 -10.88 46.64 -5.42
CA ILE A 14 -9.97 45.84 -4.61
C ILE A 14 -10.68 44.49 -4.40
N GLY A 15 -10.39 43.54 -5.25
CA GLY A 15 -10.73 42.15 -5.01
C GLY A 15 -10.08 41.73 -3.67
N ALA A 16 -10.91 41.37 -2.71
CA ALA A 16 -10.44 40.82 -1.47
C ALA A 16 -9.54 39.62 -1.81
N ALA A 17 -8.27 39.72 -1.47
CA ALA A 17 -7.34 38.58 -1.52
C ALA A 17 -7.97 37.45 -0.68
N PRO A 18 -7.88 36.18 -1.11
CA PRO A 18 -8.33 35.09 -0.28
C PRO A 18 -7.59 35.18 1.05
N ALA A 19 -8.35 35.15 2.14
CA ALA A 19 -7.83 35.24 3.49
C ALA A 19 -6.77 34.14 3.66
N ALA A 20 -5.53 34.54 3.85
CA ALA A 20 -4.49 33.66 4.34
C ALA A 20 -4.98 33.01 5.63
N ASP A 21 -4.70 31.72 5.81
CA ASP A 21 -4.98 30.84 6.96
C ASP A 21 -5.58 31.60 8.17
N ALA A 22 -6.91 31.72 8.20
CA ALA A 22 -7.58 32.41 9.29
C ALA A 22 -7.30 31.64 10.57
N ASP A 23 -6.57 32.25 11.50
CA ASP A 23 -6.33 31.74 12.83
C ASP A 23 -7.70 31.42 13.49
N PRO A 24 -8.02 30.14 13.81
CA PRO A 24 -9.30 29.79 14.41
C PRO A 24 -9.57 30.55 15.71
N LEU A 25 -8.55 30.99 16.42
CA LEU A 25 -8.67 31.82 17.62
C LEU A 25 -9.05 33.27 17.27
N ALA A 26 -8.64 33.78 16.13
CA ALA A 26 -9.02 35.12 15.68
C ALA A 26 -10.51 35.17 15.27
N GLU A 27 -11.07 34.07 14.74
CA GLU A 27 -12.50 34.00 14.38
C GLU A 27 -13.40 34.14 15.60
N ILE A 28 -13.05 33.56 16.73
CA ILE A 28 -13.88 33.61 17.95
C ILE A 28 -13.89 35.00 18.63
N THR A 29 -13.01 35.90 18.24
CA THR A 29 -13.00 37.30 18.73
C THR A 29 -14.00 38.18 18.02
N ARG A 30 -14.75 37.67 17.03
CA ARG A 30 -15.76 38.38 16.25
C ARG A 30 -17.15 37.83 16.53
N THR A 31 -18.17 38.61 16.20
CA THR A 31 -19.56 38.14 16.28
C THR A 31 -19.76 36.96 15.33
N ILE A 32 -20.21 35.80 15.85
CA ILE A 32 -20.56 34.64 15.08
C ILE A 32 -22.05 34.65 14.79
N GLU A 33 -22.44 34.61 13.52
CA GLU A 33 -23.83 34.57 13.12
C GLU A 33 -24.47 33.21 13.46
N GLY A 34 -25.71 33.22 13.95
CA GLY A 34 -26.49 32.04 14.29
C GLY A 34 -26.66 31.80 15.78
N ARG A 35 -27.30 30.70 16.10
CA ARG A 35 -27.59 30.30 17.48
C ARG A 35 -26.98 28.94 17.77
N ALA A 36 -26.10 28.87 18.78
CA ALA A 36 -25.54 27.63 19.25
C ALA A 36 -26.63 26.71 19.80
N ARG A 37 -26.57 25.43 19.40
CA ARG A 37 -27.49 24.36 19.80
C ARG A 37 -26.72 23.11 20.13
N ARG A 38 -27.32 22.25 20.96
CA ARG A 38 -26.88 20.88 21.18
C ARG A 38 -28.05 19.92 21.02
N ALA A 39 -27.82 18.81 20.36
CA ALA A 39 -28.61 17.59 20.45
C ALA A 39 -27.78 16.51 21.15
N SER A 40 -28.37 15.76 22.06
CA SER A 40 -27.62 14.73 22.80
C SER A 40 -28.52 13.60 23.26
N SER A 41 -27.90 12.52 23.71
CA SER A 41 -28.59 11.43 24.41
C SER A 41 -29.04 11.81 25.83
N GLY A 42 -28.54 12.91 26.38
CA GLY A 42 -28.90 13.40 27.70
C GLY A 42 -30.33 13.92 27.78
N LEU A 43 -30.98 13.63 28.91
CA LEU A 43 -32.30 14.16 29.26
C LEU A 43 -32.15 15.24 30.34
N PHE A 44 -32.94 16.32 30.22
CA PHE A 44 -33.02 17.29 31.32
C PHE A 44 -33.98 16.74 32.38
N ASP A 45 -33.44 15.86 33.23
CA ASP A 45 -34.13 15.29 34.38
C ASP A 45 -33.14 15.20 35.55
N PRO A 46 -33.24 16.07 36.56
CA PRO A 46 -32.31 16.07 37.68
C PRO A 46 -32.40 14.82 38.55
N GLU A 47 -33.48 14.05 38.47
CA GLU A 47 -33.70 12.82 39.25
C GLU A 47 -33.26 11.57 38.49
N SER A 48 -32.87 11.69 37.21
CA SER A 48 -32.50 10.57 36.34
C SER A 48 -31.11 10.74 35.77
N ASN A 49 -30.41 9.62 35.64
CA ASN A 49 -29.13 9.54 34.95
C ASN A 49 -29.21 8.55 33.72
N GLN A 50 -30.39 8.54 33.08
CA GLN A 50 -30.68 7.64 31.93
C GLN A 50 -30.33 8.31 30.59
N ASP A 51 -29.03 8.60 30.40
CA ASP A 51 -28.55 9.37 29.24
C ASP A 51 -28.14 8.47 28.06
N ALA A 52 -28.31 7.15 28.15
CA ALA A 52 -27.81 6.22 27.19
C ALA A 52 -28.88 5.75 26.18
N TYR A 53 -28.49 5.66 24.91
CA TYR A 53 -29.27 4.91 23.92
C TYR A 53 -28.78 3.46 23.91
N HIS A 54 -29.72 2.54 23.79
CA HIS A 54 -29.44 1.11 23.70
C HIS A 54 -29.88 0.62 22.33
N ILE A 55 -28.95 0.12 21.54
CA ILE A 55 -29.19 -0.32 20.17
C ILE A 55 -29.02 -1.84 20.11
N GLY A 56 -30.12 -2.57 19.87
CA GLY A 56 -30.14 -4.02 19.74
C GLY A 56 -29.46 -4.53 18.46
N PRO A 57 -29.18 -5.84 18.35
CA PRO A 57 -28.71 -6.45 17.12
C PRO A 57 -29.69 -6.24 15.95
N GLY A 58 -29.22 -5.79 14.80
CA GLY A 58 -30.03 -5.52 13.61
C GLY A 58 -30.87 -4.24 13.69
N GLU A 59 -30.83 -3.50 14.79
CA GLU A 59 -31.61 -2.28 15.00
C GLU A 59 -30.91 -1.07 14.36
N THR A 60 -31.72 -0.19 13.73
CA THR A 60 -31.30 1.14 13.30
C THR A 60 -32.06 2.20 14.09
N VAL A 61 -31.35 3.10 14.74
CA VAL A 61 -31.92 4.17 15.57
C VAL A 61 -31.59 5.54 14.96
N VAL A 62 -32.62 6.37 14.78
CA VAL A 62 -32.43 7.78 14.48
C VAL A 62 -32.05 8.48 15.77
N LEU A 63 -30.82 8.97 15.86
CA LEU A 63 -30.35 9.71 17.03
C LEU A 63 -31.02 11.07 17.12
N THR A 64 -31.04 11.78 16.00
CA THR A 64 -31.66 13.11 15.91
C THR A 64 -31.96 13.53 14.47
N THR A 65 -32.87 14.49 14.34
CA THR A 65 -33.09 15.27 13.10
C THR A 65 -33.02 16.74 13.43
N LEU A 66 -31.90 17.38 13.07
CA LEU A 66 -31.67 18.80 13.28
C LEU A 66 -32.44 19.60 12.22
N GLN A 67 -33.17 20.63 12.62
CA GLN A 67 -33.92 21.51 11.71
C GLN A 67 -33.08 22.74 11.37
N GLY A 68 -32.74 22.88 10.09
CA GLY A 68 -31.87 23.92 9.57
C GLY A 68 -32.60 25.17 9.04
N PRO A 69 -31.85 26.03 8.35
CA PRO A 69 -30.44 25.81 7.95
C PRO A 69 -29.49 25.81 9.14
N GLY A 70 -28.40 25.07 8.99
CA GLY A 70 -27.46 24.92 10.09
C GLY A 70 -26.13 24.27 9.68
N GLU A 71 -25.23 24.16 10.66
CA GLU A 71 -23.91 23.56 10.51
C GLU A 71 -23.56 22.76 11.78
N ILE A 72 -23.33 21.45 11.63
CA ILE A 72 -22.75 20.64 12.72
C ILE A 72 -21.27 21.02 12.82
N ARG A 73 -20.82 21.32 14.04
CA ARG A 73 -19.45 21.76 14.34
C ARG A 73 -18.65 20.79 15.15
N HIS A 74 -19.35 19.96 15.95
CA HIS A 74 -18.74 18.92 16.75
C HIS A 74 -19.70 17.73 16.90
N MET A 75 -19.18 16.54 16.80
CA MET A 75 -19.87 15.28 17.14
C MET A 75 -19.03 14.51 18.12
N TRP A 76 -19.64 14.03 19.20
CA TRP A 76 -19.03 13.18 20.16
C TRP A 76 -19.84 11.90 20.39
N PHE A 77 -19.13 10.77 20.49
CA PHE A 77 -19.70 9.49 20.85
C PHE A 77 -18.84 8.78 21.89
N THR A 78 -19.50 7.99 22.77
CA THR A 78 -18.84 6.89 23.46
C THR A 78 -19.72 5.66 23.43
N ILE A 79 -19.09 4.49 23.19
CA ILE A 79 -19.78 3.24 22.89
C ILE A 79 -19.27 2.14 23.82
N ALA A 80 -20.21 1.38 24.38
CA ALA A 80 -19.92 0.24 25.25
C ALA A 80 -20.84 -0.95 24.89
N GLY A 81 -20.36 -2.17 25.14
CA GLY A 81 -21.11 -3.40 24.90
C GLY A 81 -20.20 -4.59 24.70
N ARG A 82 -20.81 -5.77 24.53
CA ARG A 82 -20.06 -7.02 24.27
C ARG A 82 -19.57 -7.16 22.84
N GLU A 83 -20.05 -6.32 21.91
CA GLU A 83 -19.64 -6.33 20.52
C GLU A 83 -18.23 -5.71 20.37
N ARG A 84 -17.21 -6.55 20.37
CA ARG A 84 -15.81 -6.10 20.27
C ARG A 84 -15.52 -5.43 18.94
N ARG A 85 -16.15 -5.92 17.89
CA ARG A 85 -15.98 -5.42 16.51
C ARG A 85 -16.96 -4.30 16.18
N TYR A 86 -17.57 -3.65 17.20
CA TYR A 86 -18.45 -2.50 16.98
C TYR A 86 -17.81 -1.42 16.07
N PRO A 87 -16.48 -1.20 16.07
CA PRO A 87 -15.89 -0.26 15.12
C PRO A 87 -16.21 -0.56 13.64
N ARG A 88 -16.50 -1.84 13.30
CA ARG A 88 -16.90 -2.30 11.96
C ARG A 88 -18.38 -2.67 11.85
N THR A 89 -19.05 -3.04 12.94
CA THR A 89 -20.45 -3.48 12.93
C THR A 89 -21.44 -2.36 13.20
N LEU A 90 -21.03 -1.29 13.86
CA LEU A 90 -21.88 -0.11 14.03
C LEU A 90 -21.67 0.86 12.89
N VAL A 91 -22.72 1.09 12.10
CA VAL A 91 -22.69 1.95 10.91
C VAL A 91 -23.32 3.30 11.23
N MET A 92 -22.60 4.37 10.92
CA MET A 92 -23.11 5.74 10.99
C MET A 92 -23.60 6.18 9.62
N ARG A 93 -24.83 6.74 9.58
CA ARG A 93 -25.43 7.35 8.38
C ARG A 93 -25.86 8.77 8.68
N ILE A 94 -25.59 9.69 7.74
CA ILE A 94 -26.07 11.07 7.80
C ILE A 94 -26.72 11.42 6.47
N PHE A 95 -27.93 11.98 6.55
CA PHE A 95 -28.75 12.38 5.41
C PHE A 95 -28.99 13.88 5.45
N TRP A 96 -28.66 14.56 4.37
CA TRP A 96 -28.90 16.00 4.23
C TRP A 96 -30.23 16.29 3.56
N ASP A 97 -30.93 17.29 4.06
CA ASP A 97 -32.08 17.94 3.43
C ASP A 97 -33.25 17.04 2.98
N GLY A 98 -33.34 15.85 3.58
CA GLY A 98 -34.39 14.89 3.30
C GLY A 98 -34.08 13.94 2.14
N ALA A 99 -32.83 13.85 1.72
CA ALA A 99 -32.41 12.85 0.75
C ALA A 99 -32.70 11.42 1.27
N ASP A 100 -33.02 10.51 0.34
CA ASP A 100 -33.29 9.11 0.63
C ASP A 100 -31.99 8.30 0.76
N VAL A 101 -30.88 8.81 0.21
CA VAL A 101 -29.57 8.17 0.27
C VAL A 101 -28.66 8.91 1.26
N PRO A 102 -27.86 8.22 2.05
CA PRO A 102 -26.95 8.85 2.99
C PRO A 102 -25.76 9.47 2.26
N SER A 103 -25.38 10.68 2.65
CA SER A 103 -24.15 11.34 2.24
C SER A 103 -22.94 10.89 3.06
N VAL A 104 -23.17 10.48 4.31
CA VAL A 104 -22.19 9.78 5.13
C VAL A 104 -22.69 8.37 5.37
N GLU A 105 -21.91 7.37 4.99
CA GLU A 105 -22.21 5.95 5.27
C GLU A 105 -20.91 5.20 5.49
N THR A 106 -20.58 4.96 6.76
CA THR A 106 -19.32 4.35 7.17
C THR A 106 -19.49 3.51 8.42
N PRO A 107 -18.71 2.43 8.59
CA PRO A 107 -18.50 1.87 9.92
C PRO A 107 -17.90 2.95 10.82
N ILE A 108 -18.32 2.99 12.06
CA ILE A 108 -17.95 4.11 12.95
C ILE A 108 -16.43 4.19 13.21
N GLY A 109 -15.75 3.05 13.38
CA GLY A 109 -14.30 3.04 13.58
C GLY A 109 -13.53 3.58 12.37
N ASP A 110 -13.91 3.18 11.17
CA ASP A 110 -13.24 3.61 9.94
C ASP A 110 -13.42 5.13 9.69
N PHE A 111 -14.59 5.69 10.05
CA PHE A 111 -14.79 7.15 10.00
C PHE A 111 -13.84 7.89 10.95
N PHE A 112 -13.60 7.34 12.14
CA PHE A 112 -12.72 7.94 13.15
C PHE A 112 -11.25 7.50 13.01
N ALA A 113 -10.83 7.06 11.81
CA ALA A 113 -9.47 6.63 11.50
C ALA A 113 -8.95 5.47 12.36
N ALA A 114 -9.84 4.62 12.85
CA ALA A 114 -9.54 3.37 13.57
C ALA A 114 -10.14 2.19 12.80
N GLY A 115 -9.48 1.79 11.71
CA GLY A 115 -9.95 0.77 10.78
C GLY A 115 -9.73 -0.67 11.26
N ASN A 116 -9.92 -1.65 10.38
CA ASN A 116 -9.75 -3.07 10.65
C ASN A 116 -10.60 -3.62 11.82
N GLY A 117 -11.68 -2.93 12.19
CA GLY A 117 -12.50 -3.29 13.35
C GLY A 117 -11.78 -3.17 14.68
N MET A 118 -10.72 -2.38 14.73
CA MET A 118 -9.89 -2.12 15.90
C MET A 118 -10.22 -0.77 16.56
N ARG A 119 -9.66 -0.54 17.74
CA ARG A 119 -9.70 0.74 18.45
C ARG A 119 -8.30 1.33 18.46
N ALA A 120 -8.19 2.64 18.29
CA ALA A 120 -6.94 3.39 18.41
C ALA A 120 -7.22 4.79 18.96
N ASP A 121 -6.26 5.37 19.67
CA ASP A 121 -6.26 6.79 19.98
C ASP A 121 -5.77 7.55 18.75
N VAL A 122 -6.43 8.67 18.44
CA VAL A 122 -6.19 9.49 17.24
C VAL A 122 -6.19 10.96 17.66
N ASN A 123 -5.21 11.72 17.20
CA ASN A 123 -5.14 13.15 17.49
C ASN A 123 -4.84 13.94 16.22
N THR A 124 -5.89 14.45 15.59
CA THR A 124 -5.81 15.17 14.31
C THR A 124 -6.63 16.45 14.37
N LEU A 125 -6.55 17.28 13.33
CA LEU A 125 -7.35 18.48 13.28
C LEU A 125 -8.87 18.17 13.26
N PRO A 126 -9.40 17.31 12.35
CA PRO A 126 -10.84 17.06 12.30
C PRO A 126 -11.32 15.86 13.14
N ILE A 127 -10.44 14.99 13.58
CA ILE A 127 -10.78 13.75 14.29
C ILE A 127 -9.91 13.60 15.53
N GLN A 128 -10.54 13.41 16.68
CA GLN A 128 -9.84 13.12 17.92
C GLN A 128 -10.49 11.92 18.61
N VAL A 129 -9.71 10.92 18.92
CA VAL A 129 -10.15 9.73 19.66
C VAL A 129 -9.26 9.55 20.86
N THR A 130 -9.88 9.43 22.02
CA THR A 130 -9.17 9.29 23.31
C THR A 130 -9.73 8.13 24.12
N SER A 131 -9.21 7.92 25.31
CA SER A 131 -9.70 6.89 26.23
C SER A 131 -9.60 5.47 25.66
N TYR A 132 -8.46 5.18 25.05
CA TYR A 132 -8.20 3.86 24.40
C TYR A 132 -9.21 3.54 23.29
N GLY A 133 -9.46 4.52 22.41
CA GLY A 133 -10.35 4.37 21.26
C GLY A 133 -11.84 4.42 21.59
N ARG A 134 -12.26 5.04 22.73
CA ARG A 134 -13.66 5.02 23.17
C ARG A 134 -14.38 6.36 23.08
N ALA A 135 -13.68 7.47 23.22
CA ALA A 135 -14.25 8.80 23.11
C ALA A 135 -13.94 9.32 21.68
N LEU A 136 -14.94 9.29 20.83
CA LEU A 136 -14.85 9.60 19.39
C LEU A 136 -15.31 11.04 19.17
N ASN A 137 -14.43 11.93 18.72
CA ASN A 137 -14.72 13.33 18.45
C ASN A 137 -14.49 13.67 16.98
N CYS A 138 -15.42 14.37 16.36
CA CYS A 138 -15.33 14.86 15.00
C CYS A 138 -15.60 16.36 14.95
N TYR A 139 -14.72 17.10 14.27
CA TYR A 139 -14.78 18.55 14.08
C TYR A 139 -14.94 18.94 12.61
N TRP A 140 -15.16 17.99 11.70
CA TRP A 140 -15.54 18.29 10.33
C TRP A 140 -16.76 19.20 10.33
N ARG A 141 -16.72 20.32 9.60
CA ARG A 141 -17.85 21.22 9.42
C ARG A 141 -18.86 20.56 8.49
N MET A 142 -20.11 20.42 8.93
CA MET A 142 -21.16 19.76 8.14
C MET A 142 -22.37 20.66 7.99
N PRO A 143 -22.37 21.57 7.00
CA PRO A 143 -23.48 22.46 6.76
C PRO A 143 -24.64 21.75 6.05
N PHE A 144 -25.88 22.23 6.29
CA PHE A 144 -27.12 21.74 5.67
C PHE A 144 -28.12 22.85 5.53
N ARG A 145 -29.00 22.79 4.48
CA ARG A 145 -29.96 23.86 4.14
C ARG A 145 -31.29 23.71 4.85
N LYS A 146 -31.80 22.47 5.02
CA LYS A 146 -33.13 22.21 5.56
C LYS A 146 -33.10 21.38 6.81
N LYS A 147 -32.47 20.19 6.76
CA LYS A 147 -32.40 19.29 7.90
C LYS A 147 -31.22 18.32 7.79
N ALA A 148 -30.74 17.87 8.94
CA ALA A 148 -29.73 16.81 9.06
C ALA A 148 -30.28 15.65 9.89
N ARG A 149 -30.44 14.46 9.30
CA ARG A 149 -30.85 13.24 10.00
C ARG A 149 -29.64 12.34 10.22
N ILE A 150 -29.41 11.94 11.47
CA ILE A 150 -28.26 11.14 11.88
C ILE A 150 -28.75 9.84 12.49
N GLU A 151 -28.22 8.71 11.99
CA GLU A 151 -28.61 7.36 12.37
C GLU A 151 -27.41 6.52 12.75
N LEU A 152 -27.62 5.56 13.64
CA LEU A 152 -26.72 4.44 13.91
C LEU A 152 -27.45 3.11 13.67
N ALA A 153 -26.83 2.23 12.90
CA ALA A 153 -27.30 0.86 12.67
C ALA A 153 -26.33 -0.13 13.33
N ASN A 154 -26.81 -0.92 14.27
CA ASN A 154 -26.04 -1.99 14.89
C ASN A 154 -26.21 -3.29 14.09
N GLU A 155 -25.29 -3.56 13.20
CA GLU A 155 -25.26 -4.79 12.39
C GLU A 155 -24.50 -5.93 13.09
N GLY A 156 -24.10 -5.73 14.35
CA GLY A 156 -23.46 -6.72 15.19
C GLY A 156 -24.44 -7.70 15.85
N LYS A 157 -23.90 -8.64 16.63
CA LYS A 157 -24.68 -9.71 17.31
C LYS A 157 -25.10 -9.35 18.73
N ASN A 158 -24.56 -8.28 19.28
CA ASN A 158 -24.77 -7.89 20.68
C ASN A 158 -25.33 -6.46 20.79
N ARG A 159 -26.12 -6.23 21.86
CA ARG A 159 -26.62 -4.90 22.21
C ARG A 159 -25.48 -3.96 22.52
N LEU A 160 -25.55 -2.72 22.00
CA LEU A 160 -24.64 -1.62 22.27
C LEU A 160 -25.32 -0.55 23.13
N THR A 161 -24.53 0.10 23.96
CA THR A 161 -24.90 1.29 24.73
C THR A 161 -24.12 2.45 24.15
N VAL A 162 -24.81 3.52 23.76
CA VAL A 162 -24.21 4.67 23.07
C VAL A 162 -24.63 5.95 23.79
N TYR A 163 -23.64 6.76 24.16
CA TYR A 163 -23.84 8.16 24.52
C TYR A 163 -23.35 9.02 23.37
N TRP A 164 -24.05 10.13 23.10
CA TRP A 164 -23.69 11.00 21.98
C TRP A 164 -24.08 12.46 22.25
N GLN A 165 -23.34 13.39 21.62
CA GLN A 165 -23.58 14.82 21.64
C GLN A 165 -23.18 15.43 20.31
N PHE A 166 -24.04 16.33 19.76
CA PHE A 166 -23.76 17.10 18.55
C PHE A 166 -23.94 18.58 18.83
N ASP A 167 -22.84 19.33 18.77
CA ASP A 167 -22.87 20.78 18.83
C ASP A 167 -23.00 21.32 17.42
N TRP A 168 -24.01 22.14 17.19
CA TRP A 168 -24.30 22.70 15.89
C TRP A 168 -24.75 24.16 15.99
N MET A 169 -24.59 24.90 14.92
CA MET A 169 -25.05 26.26 14.78
C MET A 169 -26.33 26.28 13.95
N GLN A 170 -27.41 26.77 14.51
CA GLN A 170 -28.62 27.10 13.75
C GLN A 170 -28.40 28.45 13.09
N LEU A 171 -28.39 28.47 11.75
CA LEU A 171 -28.10 29.66 10.95
C LEU A 171 -29.40 30.35 10.55
N PRO A 172 -29.42 31.68 10.35
CA PRO A 172 -30.58 32.41 9.83
C PRO A 172 -30.86 32.08 8.37
N ARG A 173 -29.82 31.76 7.59
CA ARG A 173 -29.88 31.33 6.19
C ARG A 173 -28.72 30.39 5.86
N ALA A 174 -28.90 29.58 4.82
CA ALA A 174 -27.79 28.84 4.25
C ALA A 174 -26.94 29.74 3.36
N ALA A 175 -25.61 29.58 3.36
CA ALA A 175 -24.75 30.28 2.42
C ALA A 175 -25.01 29.80 0.98
N ASP A 176 -24.92 30.70 0.00
CA ASP A 176 -25.20 30.38 -1.41
C ASP A 176 -24.16 29.41 -1.99
N ASP A 177 -22.90 29.52 -1.56
CA ASP A 177 -21.76 28.72 -1.94
C ASP A 177 -21.54 27.47 -1.04
N MET A 178 -22.52 27.17 -0.17
CA MET A 178 -22.45 26.05 0.76
C MET A 178 -22.27 24.70 0.05
N LEU A 179 -21.31 23.91 0.50
CA LEU A 179 -21.07 22.53 0.07
C LEU A 179 -21.52 21.54 1.13
N TYR A 180 -22.07 20.41 0.70
CA TYR A 180 -22.42 19.31 1.60
C TYR A 180 -21.22 18.44 1.90
N PHE A 181 -21.04 18.07 3.15
CA PHE A 181 -20.04 17.10 3.58
C PHE A 181 -20.46 15.67 3.24
N HIS A 182 -19.52 14.87 2.79
CA HIS A 182 -19.70 13.47 2.45
C HIS A 182 -18.56 12.63 3.04
N ALA A 183 -18.89 11.39 3.43
CA ALA A 183 -17.91 10.37 3.78
C ALA A 183 -18.40 8.98 3.37
N ARG A 184 -17.61 8.25 2.60
CA ARG A 184 -18.02 6.96 2.05
C ARG A 184 -16.99 5.88 2.31
N TYR A 185 -17.45 4.79 2.96
CA TYR A 185 -16.66 3.57 3.13
C TYR A 185 -16.71 2.72 1.88
N ARG A 186 -15.57 2.12 1.52
CA ARG A 186 -15.39 1.16 0.45
C ARG A 186 -14.42 0.07 0.87
N GLN A 187 -14.55 -1.12 0.29
CA GLN A 187 -13.60 -2.22 0.49
C GLN A 187 -13.43 -3.09 -0.75
N GLU A 188 -12.29 -3.78 -0.81
CA GLU A 188 -12.04 -4.94 -1.65
C GLU A 188 -11.39 -6.03 -0.78
N PHE A 189 -12.12 -7.13 -0.56
CA PHE A 189 -11.73 -8.24 0.30
C PHE A 189 -11.87 -9.58 -0.44
N PRO A 190 -10.79 -10.09 -1.10
CA PRO A 190 -9.49 -9.46 -1.33
C PRO A 190 -9.57 -8.37 -2.40
N ALA A 191 -8.51 -7.58 -2.48
CA ALA A 191 -8.34 -6.59 -3.51
C ALA A 191 -8.26 -7.23 -4.90
N LYS A 192 -8.85 -6.57 -5.92
CA LYS A 192 -8.98 -7.11 -7.29
C LYS A 192 -7.61 -7.28 -7.96
N PRO A 193 -7.33 -8.43 -8.59
CA PRO A 193 -6.08 -8.62 -9.33
C PRO A 193 -5.95 -7.62 -10.48
N PHE A 194 -4.71 -7.22 -10.79
CA PHE A 194 -4.35 -6.36 -11.93
C PHE A 194 -5.06 -5.01 -12.02
N SER A 195 -5.56 -4.51 -10.88
CA SER A 195 -6.25 -3.24 -10.78
C SER A 195 -5.77 -2.47 -9.55
N PRO A 196 -5.55 -1.15 -9.63
CA PRO A 196 -5.37 -0.33 -8.44
C PRO A 196 -6.62 -0.36 -7.58
N TYR A 197 -6.45 -0.12 -6.28
CA TYR A 197 -7.56 0.04 -5.37
C TYR A 197 -8.16 1.45 -5.52
N VAL A 198 -9.43 1.52 -5.89
CA VAL A 198 -10.13 2.80 -6.01
C VAL A 198 -10.58 3.26 -4.63
N ILE A 199 -10.12 4.45 -4.20
CA ILE A 199 -10.53 5.09 -2.94
C ILE A 199 -11.80 5.90 -3.16
N PHE A 200 -11.87 6.65 -4.27
CA PHE A 200 -12.98 7.53 -4.64
C PHE A 200 -13.22 7.52 -6.14
N ASP A 201 -14.48 7.52 -6.55
CA ASP A 201 -14.90 7.71 -7.94
C ASP A 201 -16.23 8.46 -7.94
N GLY A 202 -16.17 9.78 -7.93
CA GLY A 202 -17.33 10.66 -7.78
C GLY A 202 -17.48 11.66 -8.91
N ARG A 203 -18.73 12.08 -9.14
CA ARG A 203 -19.10 13.10 -10.12
C ARG A 203 -19.78 14.29 -9.45
N GLY A 204 -19.51 15.49 -9.94
CA GLY A 204 -20.04 16.74 -9.43
C GLY A 204 -18.98 17.81 -9.36
N GLU A 205 -19.25 18.88 -8.60
CA GLU A 205 -18.33 19.98 -8.33
C GLU A 205 -18.08 20.07 -6.83
N GLY A 206 -16.80 20.09 -6.44
CA GLY A 206 -16.41 20.12 -5.04
C GLY A 206 -14.91 19.98 -4.83
N HIS A 207 -14.53 19.48 -3.67
CA HIS A 207 -13.14 19.17 -3.35
C HIS A 207 -13.02 18.00 -2.37
N TYR A 208 -12.02 17.18 -2.64
CA TYR A 208 -11.64 16.04 -1.81
C TYR A 208 -10.76 16.53 -0.66
N VAL A 209 -11.09 16.09 0.56
CA VAL A 209 -10.44 16.58 1.78
C VAL A 209 -9.79 15.49 2.62
N GLY A 210 -9.94 14.22 2.28
CA GLY A 210 -9.27 13.21 3.07
C GLY A 210 -9.50 11.76 2.70
N THR A 211 -8.58 10.95 3.20
CA THR A 211 -8.57 9.49 3.11
C THR A 211 -8.29 8.89 4.47
N VAL A 212 -9.06 7.89 4.86
CA VAL A 212 -8.64 6.84 5.79
C VAL A 212 -8.44 5.58 4.98
N PHE A 213 -7.31 4.92 5.10
CA PHE A 213 -6.98 3.70 4.36
C PHE A 213 -6.49 2.61 5.28
N SER A 214 -7.02 1.41 5.12
CA SER A 214 -6.69 0.24 5.94
C SER A 214 -6.32 -0.94 5.08
N ILE A 215 -5.28 -1.66 5.49
CA ILE A 215 -4.83 -2.90 4.86
C ILE A 215 -4.76 -3.99 5.94
N GLN A 216 -5.17 -5.21 5.57
CA GLN A 216 -4.78 -6.44 6.23
C GLN A 216 -3.95 -7.24 5.23
N CYS A 217 -2.68 -7.48 5.57
CA CYS A 217 -1.68 -7.98 4.64
C CYS A 217 -1.82 -9.48 4.37
N SER A 218 -1.78 -9.88 3.11
CA SER A 218 -1.76 -11.28 2.69
C SER A 218 -0.39 -11.93 2.91
N TYR A 219 0.68 -11.25 2.52
CA TYR A 219 2.04 -11.75 2.61
C TYR A 219 2.86 -10.99 3.64
N GLY A 220 3.85 -11.65 4.23
CA GLY A 220 4.92 -10.98 4.95
C GLY A 220 5.73 -10.06 4.02
N SER A 221 6.49 -9.14 4.60
CA SER A 221 7.27 -8.13 3.90
C SER A 221 6.58 -6.78 3.75
N TRP A 222 7.25 -5.83 3.14
CA TRP A 222 6.77 -4.47 2.90
C TRP A 222 5.63 -4.45 1.87
N PHE A 223 4.62 -3.63 2.09
CA PHE A 223 3.40 -3.54 1.27
C PHE A 223 3.21 -2.18 0.59
N GLY A 224 4.12 -1.23 0.79
CA GLY A 224 3.86 0.19 0.58
C GLY A 224 4.49 0.84 -0.66
N GLU A 225 4.94 0.09 -1.67
CA GLU A 225 5.43 0.65 -2.95
C GLU A 225 4.30 1.16 -3.87
N SER A 226 3.20 1.60 -3.29
CA SER A 226 1.92 1.83 -3.95
C SER A 226 1.67 3.32 -4.15
N ASP A 227 1.82 3.80 -5.37
CA ASP A 227 1.61 5.21 -5.72
C ASP A 227 0.13 5.59 -5.67
N ASP A 228 -0.17 6.77 -5.14
CA ASP A 228 -1.48 7.38 -5.26
C ASP A 228 -1.65 8.11 -6.60
N ARG A 229 -2.88 8.11 -7.14
CA ARG A 229 -3.23 8.74 -8.41
C ARG A 229 -4.55 9.46 -8.32
N PHE A 230 -4.59 10.71 -8.83
CA PHE A 230 -5.80 11.50 -8.91
C PHE A 230 -6.05 11.87 -10.37
N TYR A 231 -7.24 11.53 -10.86
CA TYR A 231 -7.74 11.86 -12.19
C TYR A 231 -8.85 12.91 -12.04
N ILE A 232 -8.58 14.13 -12.48
CA ILE A 232 -9.46 15.27 -12.30
C ILE A 232 -10.25 15.52 -13.57
N ASP A 233 -11.58 15.74 -13.44
CA ASP A 233 -12.47 16.18 -14.49
C ASP A 233 -12.48 15.35 -15.79
N GLY A 234 -12.24 14.04 -15.66
CA GLY A 234 -12.28 13.08 -16.76
C GLY A 234 -10.93 12.87 -17.44
N GLU A 235 -9.85 13.25 -16.79
CA GLU A 235 -8.49 12.94 -17.26
C GLU A 235 -8.30 11.44 -17.52
N THR A 236 -7.58 11.12 -18.59
CA THR A 236 -7.16 9.75 -18.94
C THR A 236 -5.83 9.37 -18.29
N GLU A 237 -4.98 10.36 -18.03
CA GLU A 237 -3.75 10.23 -17.25
C GLU A 237 -3.88 11.08 -15.98
N PRO A 238 -3.41 10.59 -14.83
CA PRO A 238 -3.55 11.34 -13.58
C PRO A 238 -2.65 12.57 -13.57
N SER A 239 -3.19 13.72 -13.22
CA SER A 239 -2.40 14.96 -13.05
C SER A 239 -1.67 15.01 -11.70
N ILE A 240 -2.07 14.18 -10.73
CA ILE A 240 -1.39 14.02 -9.44
C ILE A 240 -0.98 12.56 -9.30
N VAL A 241 0.31 12.32 -9.12
CA VAL A 241 0.91 10.99 -8.96
C VAL A 241 1.87 11.02 -7.77
N GLY A 242 1.74 10.06 -6.87
CA GLY A 242 2.62 9.87 -5.73
C GLY A 242 3.84 9.00 -6.04
N THR A 243 4.54 8.61 -4.99
CA THR A 243 5.80 7.84 -5.04
C THR A 243 5.79 6.62 -4.12
N GLY A 244 4.76 6.44 -3.31
CA GLY A 244 4.58 5.32 -2.40
C GLY A 244 3.47 5.54 -1.38
N CYS A 245 3.01 4.47 -0.77
CA CYS A 245 1.95 4.52 0.25
C CYS A 245 2.39 5.31 1.49
N GLU A 246 3.62 5.12 1.96
CA GLU A 246 4.16 5.88 3.08
C GLU A 246 4.26 7.36 2.76
N ASP A 247 4.66 7.70 1.54
CA ASP A 247 4.79 9.07 1.06
C ASP A 247 3.41 9.73 0.94
N PHE A 248 2.39 8.98 0.49
CA PHE A 248 1.01 9.44 0.49
C PHE A 248 0.56 9.82 1.90
N PHE A 249 0.93 9.05 2.94
CA PHE A 249 0.61 9.36 4.32
C PHE A 249 1.64 10.24 5.01
N ASN A 250 2.58 10.84 4.24
CA ASN A 250 3.62 11.77 4.70
C ASN A 250 4.54 11.21 5.80
N ASP A 251 4.81 9.91 5.78
CA ASP A 251 5.97 9.30 6.42
C ASP A 251 7.05 9.09 5.34
N ALA A 252 8.15 8.42 5.63
CA ALA A 252 9.25 8.22 4.69
C ALA A 252 9.97 6.89 4.97
N TRP A 253 10.30 6.14 3.90
CA TRP A 253 11.08 4.90 3.92
C TRP A 253 10.47 3.75 4.73
N ASN A 254 9.40 3.99 5.45
CA ASN A 254 8.58 3.06 6.23
C ASN A 254 7.39 3.82 6.81
N LEU A 255 6.52 3.09 7.51
CA LEU A 255 5.38 3.63 8.25
C LEU A 255 5.55 3.33 9.73
N ARG A 256 5.38 4.34 10.58
CA ARG A 256 5.44 4.26 12.05
C ARG A 256 4.08 4.61 12.65
N LEU A 257 3.86 4.24 13.91
CA LEU A 257 2.72 4.78 14.65
C LEU A 257 2.98 6.25 14.99
N PHE A 258 2.12 7.13 14.50
CA PHE A 258 2.10 8.55 14.85
C PHE A 258 0.74 9.16 14.51
N THR A 259 0.40 10.27 15.15
CA THR A 259 -0.79 11.06 14.83
C THR A 259 -0.41 12.54 14.81
N ASN A 260 -0.63 13.19 13.69
CA ASN A 260 -0.42 14.63 13.47
C ASN A 260 -1.71 15.28 12.97
N ALA A 261 -1.71 16.62 12.91
CA ALA A 261 -2.89 17.39 12.51
C ALA A 261 -3.52 16.93 11.18
N ASN A 262 -2.70 16.57 10.18
CA ASN A 262 -3.17 16.26 8.82
C ASN A 262 -2.85 14.83 8.36
N THR A 263 -1.92 14.13 8.99
CA THR A 263 -1.50 12.79 8.58
C THR A 263 -1.15 11.92 9.78
N GLY A 264 -1.25 10.62 9.62
CA GLY A 264 -0.82 9.69 10.66
C GLY A 264 -1.13 8.24 10.35
N VAL A 265 -0.53 7.39 11.18
CA VAL A 265 -0.72 5.94 11.19
C VAL A 265 -1.25 5.56 12.56
N THR A 266 -2.49 5.13 12.62
CA THR A 266 -3.20 4.84 13.87
C THR A 266 -3.12 3.37 14.28
N ILE A 267 -2.96 2.48 13.31
CA ILE A 267 -2.80 1.04 13.52
C ILE A 267 -1.61 0.58 12.69
N LYS A 268 -0.65 -0.07 13.33
CA LYS A 268 0.53 -0.65 12.68
C LYS A 268 1.01 -1.86 13.48
N GLU A 269 0.70 -3.04 12.99
CA GLU A 269 1.30 -4.28 13.48
C GLU A 269 2.67 -4.53 12.84
N PRO A 270 3.53 -5.33 13.46
CA PRO A 270 4.79 -5.75 12.84
C PRO A 270 4.55 -6.35 11.45
N ASN A 271 5.42 -6.05 10.49
CA ASN A 271 5.31 -6.58 9.14
C ASN A 271 5.31 -8.11 9.17
N GLY A 272 4.31 -8.71 8.53
CA GLY A 272 4.11 -10.14 8.52
C GLY A 272 2.81 -10.50 7.81
N GLU A 273 2.55 -11.79 7.60
CA GLU A 273 1.24 -12.25 7.17
C GLU A 273 0.18 -11.81 8.19
N ASP A 274 -0.98 -11.41 7.71
CA ASP A 274 -2.10 -10.93 8.53
C ASP A 274 -1.80 -9.65 9.34
N CYS A 275 -0.74 -8.89 9.02
CA CYS A 275 -0.51 -7.62 9.69
C CYS A 275 -1.58 -6.59 9.27
N ARG A 276 -2.06 -5.83 10.26
CA ARG A 276 -3.08 -4.79 10.07
C ARG A 276 -2.45 -3.42 10.12
N PHE A 277 -2.90 -2.58 9.22
CA PHE A 277 -2.45 -1.22 9.06
C PHE A 277 -3.64 -0.29 8.84
N THR A 278 -3.60 0.90 9.44
CA THR A 278 -4.55 1.99 9.15
C THR A 278 -3.82 3.31 9.22
N ALA A 279 -4.00 4.13 8.19
CA ALA A 279 -3.47 5.48 8.12
C ALA A 279 -4.55 6.47 7.64
N TYR A 280 -4.30 7.75 7.87
CA TYR A 280 -5.15 8.84 7.38
C TYR A 280 -4.29 9.96 6.78
N ARG A 281 -4.88 10.64 5.79
CA ARG A 281 -4.39 11.91 5.26
C ARG A 281 -5.55 12.88 5.07
N TRP A 282 -5.44 14.07 5.66
CA TRP A 282 -6.38 15.15 5.47
C TRP A 282 -5.79 16.20 4.54
N HIS A 283 -6.49 16.46 3.43
CA HIS A 283 -6.10 17.47 2.43
C HIS A 283 -6.67 18.85 2.77
N ILE A 284 -6.70 19.23 4.06
CA ILE A 284 -7.32 20.48 4.52
C ILE A 284 -6.56 21.70 3.99
N ARG A 285 -5.23 21.65 3.98
CA ARG A 285 -4.38 22.74 3.48
C ARG A 285 -4.16 22.70 1.96
N ALA A 286 -4.40 21.56 1.33
CA ALA A 286 -4.25 21.34 -0.10
C ALA A 286 -5.40 20.48 -0.62
N PRO A 287 -6.65 20.96 -0.59
CA PRO A 287 -7.79 20.20 -1.08
C PRO A 287 -7.67 19.96 -2.58
N VAL A 288 -8.07 18.77 -3.03
CA VAL A 288 -8.06 18.43 -4.45
C VAL A 288 -9.41 18.82 -5.05
N THR A 289 -9.42 19.91 -5.80
CA THR A 289 -10.63 20.48 -6.41
C THR A 289 -11.02 19.76 -7.69
N PHE A 290 -12.33 19.64 -7.94
CA PHE A 290 -12.87 19.10 -9.19
C PHE A 290 -14.16 19.85 -9.59
N ARG A 291 -14.42 19.94 -10.91
CA ARG A 291 -15.59 20.63 -11.47
C ARG A 291 -16.60 19.66 -12.10
N LYS A 292 -16.17 18.46 -12.50
CA LYS A 292 -17.01 17.45 -13.16
C LYS A 292 -16.93 16.10 -12.47
N SER A 293 -15.72 15.66 -12.16
CA SER A 293 -15.47 14.35 -11.56
C SER A 293 -14.10 14.27 -10.93
N LEU A 294 -13.93 13.36 -9.99
CA LEU A 294 -12.64 12.98 -9.44
C LEU A 294 -12.61 11.48 -9.23
N LYS A 295 -11.53 10.84 -9.67
CA LYS A 295 -11.19 9.48 -9.30
C LYS A 295 -9.88 9.48 -8.53
N VAL A 296 -9.86 8.83 -7.38
CA VAL A 296 -8.68 8.64 -6.53
C VAL A 296 -8.42 7.15 -6.40
N GLU A 297 -7.22 6.72 -6.72
CA GLU A 297 -6.81 5.33 -6.59
C GLU A 297 -5.41 5.22 -6.00
N ILE A 298 -5.09 4.07 -5.45
CA ILE A 298 -3.78 3.72 -4.96
C ILE A 298 -3.35 2.40 -5.59
N GLU A 299 -2.14 2.35 -6.12
CA GLU A 299 -1.54 1.11 -6.60
C GLU A 299 -1.44 0.09 -5.46
N ARG A 300 -1.17 -1.17 -5.83
CA ARG A 300 -0.93 -2.24 -4.85
C ARG A 300 0.34 -3.01 -5.16
N ARG A 301 1.30 -2.26 -5.69
CA ARG A 301 2.65 -2.76 -5.96
C ARG A 301 3.42 -2.89 -4.64
N SER A 302 4.10 -4.00 -4.48
CA SER A 302 4.98 -4.21 -3.33
C SER A 302 5.76 -5.52 -3.44
N TYR A 303 6.43 -5.89 -2.35
CA TYR A 303 7.16 -7.15 -2.25
C TYR A 303 6.38 -8.19 -1.45
N ALA A 304 6.57 -9.46 -1.80
CA ALA A 304 6.09 -10.59 -1.03
C ALA A 304 7.26 -11.51 -0.67
N LEU A 305 7.43 -11.80 0.61
CA LEU A 305 8.34 -12.83 1.08
C LEU A 305 7.55 -14.13 1.26
N VAL A 306 7.78 -15.08 0.37
CA VAL A 306 6.98 -16.31 0.31
C VAL A 306 7.85 -17.52 0.58
N THR A 307 7.33 -18.43 1.38
CA THR A 307 7.98 -19.73 1.68
C THR A 307 7.38 -20.78 0.76
N ASN A 308 8.22 -21.49 0.03
CA ASN A 308 7.80 -22.69 -0.69
C ASN A 308 7.45 -23.78 0.33
N PRO A 309 6.23 -24.32 0.33
CA PRO A 309 5.80 -25.29 1.34
C PRO A 309 6.50 -26.65 1.23
N GLU A 310 7.04 -27.01 0.04
CA GLU A 310 7.71 -28.28 -0.21
C GLU A 310 9.19 -28.23 0.19
N THR A 311 9.87 -27.13 -0.12
CA THR A 311 11.32 -27.00 0.07
C THR A 311 11.71 -26.20 1.30
N GLY A 312 10.76 -25.44 1.90
CA GLY A 312 11.02 -24.50 2.98
C GLY A 312 11.81 -23.24 2.54
N GLN A 313 12.18 -23.14 1.28
CA GLN A 313 12.95 -22.01 0.77
C GLN A 313 12.11 -20.73 0.75
N ARG A 314 12.69 -19.64 1.25
CA ARG A 314 12.07 -18.30 1.23
C ARG A 314 12.62 -17.48 0.07
N LYS A 315 11.72 -16.82 -0.67
CA LYS A 315 12.10 -15.96 -1.79
C LYS A 315 11.28 -14.67 -1.79
N HIS A 316 11.94 -13.56 -2.14
CA HIS A 316 11.27 -12.28 -2.42
C HIS A 316 10.75 -12.25 -3.85
N TYR A 317 9.53 -11.74 -3.99
CA TYR A 317 8.89 -11.50 -5.28
C TYR A 317 8.44 -10.04 -5.34
N ASP A 318 8.66 -9.39 -6.50
CA ASP A 318 8.01 -8.12 -6.84
C ASP A 318 6.57 -8.43 -7.26
N PHE A 319 5.63 -7.85 -6.54
CA PHE A 319 4.22 -8.17 -6.67
C PHE A 319 3.45 -6.91 -7.05
N LYS A 320 2.90 -6.86 -8.27
CA LYS A 320 2.20 -5.68 -8.76
C LYS A 320 0.78 -5.52 -8.21
N CYS A 321 0.19 -6.58 -7.68
CA CYS A 321 -1.17 -6.57 -7.14
C CYS A 321 -1.34 -7.60 -6.03
N ARG A 322 -0.95 -7.25 -4.82
CA ARG A 322 -1.14 -8.12 -3.64
C ARG A 322 -2.64 -8.31 -3.36
N PRO A 323 -3.09 -9.55 -3.04
CA PRO A 323 -4.48 -9.83 -2.68
C PRO A 323 -4.76 -9.46 -1.22
N ASP A 324 -4.30 -8.30 -0.78
CA ASP A 324 -4.55 -7.80 0.56
C ASP A 324 -6.03 -7.44 0.73
N LEU A 325 -6.52 -7.43 1.97
CA LEU A 325 -7.85 -6.89 2.25
C LEU A 325 -7.72 -5.39 2.44
N CYS A 326 -8.22 -4.62 1.48
CA CYS A 326 -8.13 -3.17 1.47
C CYS A 326 -9.48 -2.53 1.76
N SER A 327 -9.50 -1.51 2.62
CA SER A 327 -10.68 -0.69 2.87
C SER A 327 -10.31 0.78 3.05
N SER A 328 -11.25 1.67 2.73
CA SER A 328 -11.02 3.11 2.86
C SER A 328 -12.30 3.87 3.19
N VAL A 329 -12.13 5.07 3.73
CA VAL A 329 -13.16 6.11 3.77
C VAL A 329 -12.64 7.31 3.01
N ALA A 330 -13.38 7.73 1.98
CA ALA A 330 -13.15 8.97 1.26
C ALA A 330 -13.97 10.10 1.90
N PHE A 331 -13.35 11.27 2.09
CA PHE A 331 -13.99 12.48 2.65
C PHE A 331 -13.93 13.60 1.64
N TRP A 332 -15.09 14.23 1.35
CA TRP A 332 -15.16 15.35 0.41
C TRP A 332 -16.32 16.29 0.68
N TYR A 333 -16.24 17.48 0.11
CA TYR A 333 -17.32 18.44 0.03
C TYR A 333 -17.78 18.60 -1.41
N GLN A 334 -19.09 18.75 -1.62
CA GLN A 334 -19.68 18.86 -2.96
C GLN A 334 -20.95 19.74 -2.95
N LYS A 335 -21.20 20.45 -4.07
CA LYS A 335 -22.36 21.36 -4.23
C LYS A 335 -23.71 20.64 -4.12
N THR A 336 -23.78 19.41 -4.58
CA THR A 336 -25.00 18.61 -4.60
C THR A 336 -24.85 17.38 -3.70
N ILE A 337 -25.95 16.85 -3.23
CA ILE A 337 -25.97 15.57 -2.50
C ILE A 337 -25.60 14.48 -3.50
N ALA A 338 -24.45 13.86 -3.32
CA ALA A 338 -23.93 12.85 -4.23
C ALA A 338 -24.64 11.51 -4.06
N LYS A 339 -24.84 10.81 -5.18
CA LYS A 339 -25.20 9.40 -5.13
C LYS A 339 -23.97 8.56 -4.77
N PRO A 340 -24.15 7.44 -4.05
CA PRO A 340 -23.05 6.51 -3.79
C PRO A 340 -22.42 6.01 -5.09
N PHE A 341 -21.09 5.96 -5.15
CA PHE A 341 -20.34 5.43 -6.29
C PHE A 341 -20.08 3.92 -6.20
N ASP A 342 -20.39 3.32 -5.05
CA ASP A 342 -20.27 1.87 -4.82
C ASP A 342 -21.33 1.40 -3.81
N ARG A 343 -21.62 0.09 -3.78
CA ARG A 343 -22.51 -0.46 -2.76
C ARG A 343 -21.83 -0.46 -1.39
N PHE A 344 -22.61 -0.23 -0.34
CA PHE A 344 -22.12 -0.46 1.01
C PHE A 344 -22.10 -1.96 1.29
N PRO A 345 -20.95 -2.57 1.66
CA PRO A 345 -20.85 -4.01 1.84
C PRO A 345 -21.61 -4.45 3.11
N PRO A 346 -22.28 -5.61 3.11
CA PRO A 346 -22.93 -6.17 4.30
C PRO A 346 -21.89 -6.54 5.36
N VAL A 347 -22.33 -6.65 6.61
CA VAL A 347 -21.44 -6.86 7.77
C VAL A 347 -20.58 -8.13 7.65
N GLN A 348 -21.12 -9.20 7.06
CA GLN A 348 -20.41 -10.47 6.85
C GLN A 348 -19.20 -10.34 5.92
N GLU A 349 -19.23 -9.38 5.01
CA GLU A 349 -18.11 -9.08 4.11
C GLU A 349 -17.10 -8.11 4.75
N ARG A 350 -17.50 -7.40 5.82
CA ARG A 350 -16.63 -6.41 6.46
C ARG A 350 -15.78 -6.98 7.59
N ILE A 351 -16.12 -8.17 8.10
CA ILE A 351 -15.49 -8.77 9.27
C ILE A 351 -15.08 -10.20 8.96
N ASN A 352 -13.84 -10.56 9.25
CA ASN A 352 -13.41 -11.94 9.24
C ASN A 352 -14.02 -12.69 10.44
N PRO A 353 -14.49 -13.94 10.26
CA PRO A 353 -14.97 -14.77 11.35
C PRO A 353 -13.93 -14.88 12.48
N GLU A 354 -14.37 -14.76 13.71
CA GLU A 354 -13.53 -14.76 14.90
C GLU A 354 -14.19 -15.53 16.03
N ILE A 355 -13.44 -16.44 16.66
CA ILE A 355 -13.76 -17.00 17.96
C ILE A 355 -13.08 -16.13 18.99
N PHE A 356 -13.82 -15.54 19.89
CA PHE A 356 -13.27 -14.74 20.97
C PHE A 356 -13.58 -15.34 22.32
N LEU A 357 -12.54 -15.69 23.08
CA LEU A 357 -12.64 -16.21 24.44
C LEU A 357 -12.61 -15.03 25.41
N GLU A 358 -13.76 -14.68 25.98
CA GLU A 358 -13.91 -13.68 27.05
C GLU A 358 -13.40 -14.28 28.37
N THR A 359 -12.10 -14.23 28.61
CA THR A 359 -11.45 -14.99 29.71
C THR A 359 -11.98 -14.65 31.09
N ALA A 360 -12.49 -13.44 31.30
CA ALA A 360 -13.16 -13.07 32.56
C ALA A 360 -14.47 -13.85 32.81
N GLU A 361 -15.20 -14.20 31.76
CA GLU A 361 -16.44 -14.98 31.84
C GLU A 361 -16.17 -16.48 32.00
N MET A 362 -14.99 -16.93 31.59
CA MET A 362 -14.56 -18.34 31.61
C MET A 362 -13.90 -18.76 32.94
N VAL A 363 -13.83 -17.89 33.96
CA VAL A 363 -13.20 -18.21 35.24
C VAL A 363 -13.65 -19.56 35.83
N PRO A 364 -14.93 -19.98 35.78
CA PRO A 364 -15.34 -21.28 36.27
C PRO A 364 -14.73 -22.48 35.58
N GLU A 365 -14.32 -22.31 34.30
CA GLU A 365 -13.76 -23.36 33.45
C GLU A 365 -12.23 -23.39 33.46
N ILE A 366 -11.60 -22.32 34.01
CA ILE A 366 -10.15 -22.18 34.09
C ILE A 366 -9.57 -23.10 35.14
N LYS A 367 -8.70 -24.01 34.72
CA LYS A 367 -7.95 -24.89 35.64
C LYS A 367 -6.67 -24.22 36.08
N THR A 368 -6.36 -24.31 37.35
CA THR A 368 -5.14 -23.72 37.95
C THR A 368 -4.31 -24.78 38.68
N SER A 369 -2.99 -24.61 38.70
CA SER A 369 -2.09 -25.42 39.55
C SER A 369 -2.07 -24.88 40.99
N PRO A 370 -1.57 -25.68 41.99
CA PRO A 370 -1.41 -25.20 43.34
C PRO A 370 -0.60 -23.88 43.42
N GLY A 371 -1.11 -22.91 44.19
CA GLY A 371 -0.51 -21.58 44.36
C GLY A 371 -0.84 -20.58 43.22
N VAL A 372 -1.77 -20.94 42.35
CA VAL A 372 -2.32 -20.07 41.32
C VAL A 372 -3.83 -19.93 41.55
N THR A 373 -4.33 -18.70 41.53
CA THR A 373 -5.77 -18.40 41.66
C THR A 373 -6.22 -17.54 40.51
N ALA A 374 -7.30 -17.94 39.85
CA ALA A 374 -7.95 -17.18 38.78
C ALA A 374 -9.22 -16.51 39.28
N ARG A 375 -9.42 -15.23 38.99
CA ARG A 375 -10.61 -14.48 39.35
C ARG A 375 -10.97 -13.40 38.36
N ARG A 376 -12.24 -13.00 38.35
CA ARG A 376 -12.68 -11.79 37.65
C ARG A 376 -12.11 -10.55 38.32
N HIS A 377 -11.68 -9.60 37.51
CA HIS A 377 -11.19 -8.33 38.01
C HIS A 377 -11.82 -7.18 37.22
N SER A 378 -12.30 -6.15 37.93
CA SER A 378 -12.76 -4.92 37.28
C SER A 378 -11.57 -4.22 36.63
N ASN A 379 -11.63 -4.02 35.32
CA ASN A 379 -10.58 -3.35 34.58
C ASN A 379 -11.17 -2.53 33.44
N ARG A 380 -11.07 -1.20 33.52
CA ARG A 380 -11.68 -0.27 32.56
C ARG A 380 -11.06 -0.31 31.18
N VAL A 381 -9.83 -0.81 31.02
CA VAL A 381 -9.20 -0.95 29.68
C VAL A 381 -9.70 -2.18 28.94
N CYS A 382 -10.20 -3.20 29.64
CA CYS A 382 -10.78 -4.38 29.03
C CYS A 382 -12.11 -4.08 28.34
N ASN A 383 -12.49 -4.93 27.39
CA ASN A 383 -13.68 -4.76 26.57
C ASN A 383 -14.96 -4.65 27.42
N LEU A 384 -15.18 -5.59 28.34
CA LEU A 384 -16.35 -5.61 29.24
C LEU A 384 -16.17 -4.83 30.53
N LYS A 385 -15.11 -3.98 30.63
CA LYS A 385 -14.66 -3.39 31.90
C LYS A 385 -14.30 -4.44 32.95
N ARG A 386 -14.02 -5.67 32.52
CA ARG A 386 -13.61 -6.82 33.33
C ARG A 386 -12.55 -7.60 32.57
N GLY A 387 -11.58 -8.14 33.30
CA GLY A 387 -10.56 -9.03 32.80
C GLY A 387 -10.37 -10.23 33.72
N LEU A 388 -9.66 -11.23 33.21
CA LEU A 388 -9.12 -12.30 34.02
C LEU A 388 -7.90 -11.78 34.78
N TYR A 389 -7.88 -11.98 36.08
CA TYR A 389 -6.72 -11.76 36.94
C TYR A 389 -6.26 -13.10 37.52
N VAL A 390 -4.98 -13.40 37.33
CA VAL A 390 -4.35 -14.61 37.82
C VAL A 390 -3.27 -14.21 38.83
N ASP A 391 -3.56 -14.46 40.11
CA ASP A 391 -2.59 -14.36 41.20
C ASP A 391 -1.69 -15.57 41.18
N ASN A 392 -0.38 -15.35 41.17
CA ASN A 392 0.61 -16.42 41.12
C ASN A 392 1.75 -16.10 42.10
N THR A 393 2.11 -17.09 42.92
CA THR A 393 3.10 -16.95 43.98
C THR A 393 4.44 -17.61 43.66
N ARG A 394 4.56 -18.30 42.51
CA ARG A 394 5.77 -19.07 42.19
C ARG A 394 6.02 -19.18 40.69
N VAL A 395 7.28 -19.32 40.32
CA VAL A 395 7.69 -19.80 38.97
C VAL A 395 7.22 -21.25 38.80
N GLY A 396 6.77 -21.61 37.61
CA GLY A 396 6.15 -22.92 37.31
C GLY A 396 4.65 -22.99 37.62
N GLY A 397 4.06 -21.91 38.18
CA GLY A 397 2.60 -21.79 38.33
C GLY A 397 1.92 -21.81 36.97
N ARG A 398 0.75 -22.49 36.89
CA ARG A 398 0.04 -22.69 35.61
C ARG A 398 -1.44 -22.41 35.70
N PHE A 399 -2.00 -21.94 34.57
CA PHE A 399 -3.45 -21.94 34.35
C PHE A 399 -3.78 -22.31 32.93
N GLU A 400 -4.99 -22.81 32.70
CA GLU A 400 -5.45 -23.35 31.41
C GLU A 400 -6.81 -22.77 31.04
N VAL A 401 -6.90 -22.23 29.80
CA VAL A 401 -8.13 -21.69 29.22
C VAL A 401 -8.59 -22.63 28.13
N PRO A 402 -9.79 -23.28 28.25
CA PRO A 402 -10.30 -24.18 27.23
C PRO A 402 -10.81 -23.40 26.00
N CYS A 403 -10.78 -24.08 24.84
CA CYS A 403 -11.31 -23.56 23.59
C CYS A 403 -11.82 -24.73 22.73
N HIS A 404 -12.95 -24.57 22.07
CA HIS A 404 -13.48 -25.52 21.10
C HIS A 404 -13.38 -24.97 19.69
N ILE A 405 -12.88 -25.78 18.74
CA ILE A 405 -12.79 -25.44 17.32
C ILE A 405 -13.80 -26.29 16.57
N GLU A 406 -14.71 -25.63 15.86
CA GLU A 406 -15.78 -26.31 15.09
C GLU A 406 -15.34 -26.63 13.65
N GLU A 407 -14.48 -25.80 13.05
CA GLU A 407 -14.11 -25.87 11.63
C GLU A 407 -12.60 -25.96 11.45
N GLU A 408 -12.14 -26.84 10.54
CA GLU A 408 -10.75 -26.85 10.11
C GLU A 408 -10.42 -25.60 9.32
N ALA A 409 -9.51 -24.77 9.83
CA ALA A 409 -9.02 -23.58 9.17
C ALA A 409 -7.65 -23.15 9.70
N LYS A 410 -7.02 -22.21 9.02
CA LYS A 410 -5.92 -21.42 9.59
C LYS A 410 -6.51 -20.30 10.45
N TYR A 411 -6.00 -20.15 11.65
CA TYR A 411 -6.39 -19.11 12.58
C TYR A 411 -5.21 -18.23 12.94
N SER A 412 -5.37 -16.92 12.81
CA SER A 412 -4.49 -15.92 13.40
C SER A 412 -4.85 -15.78 14.86
N ILE A 413 -3.95 -16.15 15.75
CA ILE A 413 -4.18 -16.16 17.20
C ILE A 413 -3.58 -14.92 17.82
N SER A 414 -4.37 -14.21 18.62
CA SER A 414 -3.96 -13.05 19.39
C SER A 414 -4.34 -13.18 20.86
N ILE A 415 -3.45 -12.75 21.75
CA ILE A 415 -3.68 -12.68 23.18
C ILE A 415 -3.79 -11.21 23.58
N PHE A 416 -4.90 -10.86 24.20
CA PHE A 416 -5.18 -9.50 24.68
C PHE A 416 -4.70 -9.37 26.13
N GLN A 417 -3.53 -8.77 26.28
CA GLN A 417 -2.86 -8.56 27.56
C GLN A 417 -3.36 -7.28 28.23
N CYS A 418 -3.48 -7.32 29.55
CA CYS A 418 -3.58 -6.14 30.37
C CYS A 418 -2.27 -6.02 31.16
N LEU A 419 -1.31 -5.27 30.61
CA LEU A 419 0.00 -5.09 31.21
C LEU A 419 -0.11 -4.32 32.53
N TYR A 420 0.65 -4.74 33.53
CA TYR A 420 0.59 -4.16 34.86
C TYR A 420 1.93 -4.27 35.61
N ARG A 421 2.11 -3.47 36.69
CA ARG A 421 3.36 -3.43 37.48
C ARG A 421 3.74 -4.75 38.15
N THR A 422 2.76 -5.63 38.41
CA THR A 422 3.00 -6.95 39.06
C THR A 422 3.06 -8.09 38.04
N GLY A 423 3.11 -7.75 36.71
CA GLY A 423 3.09 -8.73 35.65
C GLY A 423 4.32 -9.62 35.64
N GLY A 424 4.09 -10.93 35.50
CA GLY A 424 5.12 -11.95 35.30
C GLY A 424 5.41 -12.22 33.85
N ILE A 425 6.39 -13.08 33.62
CA ILE A 425 6.74 -13.62 32.29
C ILE A 425 6.16 -15.01 32.18
N TRP A 426 5.36 -15.25 31.12
CA TRP A 426 4.61 -16.47 30.94
C TRP A 426 4.90 -17.13 29.58
N LYS A 427 5.20 -18.42 29.62
CA LYS A 427 5.23 -19.26 28.43
C LYS A 427 3.78 -19.63 28.07
N VAL A 428 3.44 -19.53 26.78
CA VAL A 428 2.11 -19.86 26.28
C VAL A 428 2.18 -20.98 25.27
N THR A 429 1.41 -22.03 25.49
CA THR A 429 1.29 -23.16 24.56
C THR A 429 -0.18 -23.44 24.26
N LEU A 430 -0.45 -24.00 23.08
CA LEU A 430 -1.76 -24.51 22.65
C LEU A 430 -1.68 -26.03 22.57
N LYS A 431 -2.44 -26.72 23.39
CA LYS A 431 -2.58 -28.18 23.37
C LYS A 431 -3.92 -28.55 22.71
N GLY A 432 -3.87 -29.44 21.74
CA GLY A 432 -5.04 -29.91 21.00
C GLY A 432 -4.91 -31.35 20.54
N PRO A 433 -5.80 -31.82 19.66
CA PRO A 433 -5.81 -33.21 19.16
C PRO A 433 -4.50 -33.66 18.52
N SER A 434 -3.80 -32.73 17.84
CA SER A 434 -2.54 -33.00 17.14
C SER A 434 -1.28 -32.82 18.00
N GLY A 435 -1.41 -32.56 19.31
CA GLY A 435 -0.30 -32.35 20.23
C GLY A 435 -0.23 -30.94 20.82
N GLU A 436 0.96 -30.53 21.24
CA GLU A 436 1.20 -29.24 21.90
C GLU A 436 2.06 -28.35 21.00
N THR A 437 1.60 -27.11 20.77
CA THR A 437 2.28 -26.08 19.98
C THR A 437 2.73 -24.95 20.87
N LEU A 438 3.98 -24.53 20.79
CA LEU A 438 4.50 -23.35 21.46
C LEU A 438 4.03 -22.08 20.73
N LEU A 439 3.29 -21.23 21.43
CA LEU A 439 2.84 -19.94 20.90
C LEU A 439 3.78 -18.79 21.28
N ASP A 440 4.23 -18.77 22.54
CA ASP A 440 5.15 -17.75 23.03
C ASP A 440 6.03 -18.33 24.14
N ARG A 441 7.35 -18.11 24.07
CA ARG A 441 8.30 -18.61 25.06
C ARG A 441 8.34 -17.80 26.34
N ALA A 442 8.07 -16.47 26.25
CA ALA A 442 8.29 -15.52 27.33
C ALA A 442 7.44 -14.27 27.15
N MET A 443 6.12 -14.44 27.21
CA MET A 443 5.18 -13.33 27.14
C MET A 443 5.26 -12.51 28.41
N ASP A 444 5.72 -11.26 28.33
CA ASP A 444 5.85 -10.35 29.46
C ASP A 444 4.55 -9.59 29.68
N PHE A 445 4.05 -9.60 30.91
CA PHE A 445 2.84 -8.89 31.35
C PHE A 445 3.17 -7.63 32.16
N TYR A 446 4.43 -7.26 32.26
CA TYR A 446 4.86 -6.04 32.96
C TYR A 446 4.62 -4.81 32.06
N ASP A 447 4.13 -3.72 32.67
CA ASP A 447 3.95 -2.45 32.01
C ASP A 447 5.07 -1.46 32.40
N PRO A 448 6.05 -1.19 31.53
CA PRO A 448 7.13 -0.26 31.82
C PRO A 448 6.64 1.19 31.99
N TYR A 449 5.50 1.55 31.41
CA TYR A 449 4.94 2.91 31.50
C TYR A 449 4.30 3.20 32.86
N LEU A 450 3.83 2.19 33.61
CA LEU A 450 3.28 2.38 34.92
C LEU A 450 4.34 2.69 35.98
N ALA A 451 5.56 2.17 35.85
CA ALA A 451 6.69 2.52 36.69
C ALA A 451 7.05 4.01 36.64
N TRP A 452 6.76 4.67 35.47
CA TRP A 452 7.01 6.11 35.26
C TRP A 452 5.91 7.02 35.83
N LYS A 453 4.74 6.47 36.19
CA LYS A 453 3.56 7.22 36.61
C LYS A 453 3.26 7.08 38.13
N GLU A 454 4.26 6.77 38.91
CA GLU A 454 4.12 6.51 40.38
C GLU A 454 3.42 7.62 41.17
N ASN A 455 3.21 8.80 40.60
CA ASN A 455 2.55 9.93 41.27
C ASN A 455 1.10 10.20 40.80
N ARG A 456 0.43 9.27 40.10
CA ARG A 456 -0.97 9.45 39.71
C ARG A 456 -1.84 8.25 40.08
N PRO A 457 -2.55 8.33 41.23
CA PRO A 457 -3.42 7.25 41.72
C PRO A 457 -4.50 6.77 40.75
N GLU A 458 -5.04 7.65 39.94
CA GLU A 458 -6.11 7.35 39.01
C GLU A 458 -5.70 6.46 37.83
N ASN A 459 -4.42 6.45 37.45
CA ASN A 459 -3.89 5.59 36.38
C ASN A 459 -3.41 4.22 36.88
N PHE A 460 -3.41 4.05 38.22
CA PHE A 460 -2.85 2.92 38.89
C PHE A 460 -3.69 1.64 38.78
N LEU A 461 -4.98 1.78 38.48
CA LEU A 461 -5.95 0.67 38.51
C LEU A 461 -6.12 -0.04 37.18
N TYR A 462 -5.60 0.48 36.04
CA TYR A 462 -6.09 0.07 34.75
C TYR A 462 -5.08 -0.63 33.85
N GLY A 463 -3.78 -0.40 33.99
CA GLY A 463 -2.74 -0.96 33.11
C GLY A 463 -2.85 -0.53 31.65
N THR A 464 -1.98 -1.06 30.81
CA THR A 464 -2.01 -0.86 29.35
C THR A 464 -2.65 -2.07 28.69
N TRP A 465 -3.63 -1.84 27.83
CA TRP A 465 -4.22 -2.87 27.00
C TRP A 465 -3.40 -3.07 25.72
N PHE A 466 -3.08 -4.32 25.39
CA PHE A 466 -2.24 -4.65 24.26
C PHE A 466 -2.68 -5.97 23.60
N GLU A 467 -2.89 -5.95 22.27
CA GLU A 467 -3.12 -7.16 21.49
C GLU A 467 -1.79 -7.70 20.99
N LYS A 468 -1.39 -8.89 21.43
CA LYS A 468 -0.19 -9.59 20.97
C LYS A 468 -0.58 -10.76 20.08
N LYS A 469 -0.25 -10.67 18.79
CA LYS A 469 -0.38 -11.77 17.84
C LYS A 469 0.71 -12.81 18.15
N VAL A 470 0.31 -14.08 18.26
CA VAL A 470 1.22 -15.19 18.60
C VAL A 470 1.40 -16.18 17.45
N GLY A 471 0.81 -15.93 16.31
CA GLY A 471 1.06 -16.69 15.08
C GLY A 471 -0.21 -17.06 14.31
N ILE A 472 0.00 -17.73 13.18
CA ILE A 472 -1.05 -18.31 12.34
C ILE A 472 -0.88 -19.83 12.41
N HIS A 473 -1.93 -20.53 12.84
CA HIS A 473 -1.90 -21.97 13.06
C HIS A 473 -3.07 -22.66 12.37
N LYS A 474 -2.81 -23.78 11.69
CA LYS A 474 -3.86 -24.64 11.18
C LYS A 474 -4.40 -25.46 12.34
N LEU A 475 -5.71 -25.32 12.61
CA LEU A 475 -6.42 -26.06 13.65
C LEU A 475 -7.50 -26.92 13.02
N THR A 476 -7.69 -28.12 13.56
CA THR A 476 -8.75 -29.07 13.19
C THR A 476 -9.90 -29.02 14.21
N PRO A 477 -11.10 -29.48 13.88
CA PRO A 477 -12.18 -29.57 14.86
C PRO A 477 -11.78 -30.35 16.10
N GLY A 478 -12.18 -29.88 17.27
CA GLY A 478 -11.90 -30.52 18.56
C GLY A 478 -11.63 -29.54 19.70
N ASP A 479 -11.29 -30.12 20.84
CA ASP A 479 -11.04 -29.38 22.06
C ASP A 479 -9.56 -29.02 22.19
N TYR A 480 -9.31 -27.77 22.48
CA TYR A 480 -8.00 -27.18 22.68
C TYR A 480 -7.88 -26.53 24.06
N VAL A 481 -6.66 -26.37 24.52
CA VAL A 481 -6.36 -25.70 25.80
C VAL A 481 -5.20 -24.76 25.58
N PHE A 482 -5.41 -23.46 25.85
CA PHE A 482 -4.32 -22.51 26.02
C PHE A 482 -3.73 -22.65 27.41
N ARG A 483 -2.50 -23.14 27.49
CA ARG A 483 -1.75 -23.29 28.76
C ARG A 483 -0.79 -22.13 28.93
N PHE A 484 -0.90 -21.47 30.07
CA PHE A 484 0.03 -20.45 30.53
C PHE A 484 0.86 -21.01 31.69
N GLU A 485 2.19 -20.94 31.58
CA GLU A 485 3.13 -21.35 32.60
C GLU A 485 4.04 -20.18 32.96
N CYS A 486 4.06 -19.76 34.22
CA CYS A 486 4.94 -18.70 34.68
C CYS A 486 6.40 -19.16 34.63
N VAL A 487 7.21 -18.49 33.81
CA VAL A 487 8.64 -18.83 33.61
C VAL A 487 9.58 -17.82 34.29
N GLY A 488 9.05 -16.73 34.83
CA GLY A 488 9.86 -15.73 35.48
C GLY A 488 9.12 -14.43 35.79
N SER A 489 9.88 -13.43 36.19
CA SER A 489 9.44 -12.07 36.46
C SER A 489 10.29 -11.08 35.70
N ASN A 490 9.66 -10.01 35.20
CA ASN A 490 10.42 -8.85 34.76
C ASN A 490 11.24 -8.28 35.92
N PRO A 491 12.51 -7.93 35.73
CA PRO A 491 13.36 -7.38 36.81
C PRO A 491 12.77 -6.16 37.52
N LEU A 492 11.88 -5.44 36.87
CA LEU A 492 11.21 -4.24 37.41
C LEU A 492 9.84 -4.53 38.02
N ALA A 493 9.25 -5.71 37.77
CA ALA A 493 7.94 -6.08 38.32
C ALA A 493 8.03 -6.40 39.83
N ARG A 494 7.13 -5.84 40.64
CA ARG A 494 7.07 -6.05 42.08
C ARG A 494 5.65 -6.37 42.53
N ALA A 495 5.49 -7.28 43.46
CA ALA A 495 4.24 -7.55 44.15
C ALA A 495 3.88 -6.36 45.10
N GLU A 496 2.60 -6.03 45.08
CA GLU A 496 2.12 -4.76 45.71
C GLU A 496 2.53 -4.54 47.16
N ASP A 497 2.49 -5.59 47.96
CA ASP A 497 2.65 -5.46 49.41
C ASP A 497 3.95 -6.04 50.01
N SER A 498 4.78 -6.65 49.20
CA SER A 498 5.94 -7.44 49.70
C SER A 498 7.27 -7.13 49.04
N GLY A 499 7.30 -6.30 47.97
CA GLY A 499 8.51 -6.04 47.21
C GLY A 499 9.07 -7.28 46.47
N LYS A 500 8.40 -8.44 46.60
CA LYS A 500 8.78 -9.68 45.89
C LYS A 500 8.62 -9.53 44.38
N PRO A 501 9.28 -10.36 43.55
CA PRO A 501 9.09 -10.38 42.09
C PRO A 501 7.61 -10.49 41.71
N GLY A 502 7.15 -9.68 40.76
CA GLY A 502 5.80 -9.77 40.24
C GLY A 502 5.65 -10.98 39.32
N LEU A 503 4.66 -11.83 39.57
CA LEU A 503 4.43 -13.08 38.83
C LEU A 503 3.01 -13.21 38.27
N ASN A 504 2.20 -12.16 38.38
CA ASN A 504 0.78 -12.20 38.04
C ASN A 504 0.55 -12.12 36.52
N CYS A 505 -0.64 -12.56 36.07
CA CYS A 505 -1.10 -12.46 34.71
C CYS A 505 -2.48 -11.78 34.65
N ARG A 506 -2.68 -10.91 33.68
CA ARG A 506 -3.99 -10.27 33.42
C ARG A 506 -4.33 -10.37 31.93
N LEU A 507 -5.50 -10.90 31.61
CA LEU A 507 -6.00 -11.06 30.26
C LEU A 507 -7.37 -10.39 30.10
N ASP A 508 -7.57 -9.74 28.97
CA ASP A 508 -8.90 -9.37 28.48
C ASP A 508 -9.54 -10.56 27.74
N GLY A 509 -8.79 -11.23 26.84
CA GLY A 509 -9.28 -12.38 26.12
C GLY A 509 -8.25 -13.00 25.18
N ILE A 510 -8.71 -14.01 24.43
CA ILE A 510 -7.94 -14.69 23.39
C ILE A 510 -8.79 -14.68 22.11
N SER A 511 -8.22 -14.24 21.00
CA SER A 511 -8.86 -14.23 19.70
C SER A 511 -8.26 -15.28 18.79
N LEU A 512 -9.11 -16.04 18.11
CA LEU A 512 -8.78 -16.92 17.01
C LEU A 512 -9.56 -16.42 15.79
N ARG A 513 -8.94 -15.52 14.99
CA ARG A 513 -9.55 -14.96 13.80
C ARG A 513 -9.23 -15.85 12.61
N LYS A 514 -10.26 -16.27 11.86
CA LYS A 514 -10.06 -17.07 10.65
C LYS A 514 -9.18 -16.31 9.67
N PHE A 515 -8.09 -16.97 9.27
CA PHE A 515 -7.14 -16.40 8.31
C PHE A 515 -7.74 -16.48 6.90
N PRO A 516 -7.85 -15.37 6.17
CA PRO A 516 -8.65 -15.32 4.95
C PRO A 516 -7.98 -15.95 3.72
N TRP A 517 -6.73 -16.40 3.84
CA TRP A 517 -5.99 -16.97 2.71
C TRP A 517 -5.52 -18.39 3.01
N ASP A 518 -6.06 -19.38 2.29
CA ASP A 518 -5.71 -20.79 2.51
C ASP A 518 -4.37 -21.18 1.85
N ASP A 519 -4.16 -20.75 0.59
CA ASP A 519 -3.02 -21.13 -0.25
C ASP A 519 -2.36 -19.89 -0.88
N LEU A 520 -1.63 -19.12 -0.08
CA LEU A 520 -0.90 -17.94 -0.56
C LEU A 520 0.20 -18.27 -1.58
N TYR A 521 0.87 -19.42 -1.43
CA TYR A 521 1.91 -19.82 -2.37
C TYR A 521 1.33 -20.17 -3.74
N GLY A 522 0.34 -21.03 -3.81
CA GLY A 522 -0.33 -21.38 -5.07
C GLY A 522 -1.05 -20.20 -5.71
N GLN A 523 -1.66 -19.32 -4.91
CA GLN A 523 -2.24 -18.07 -5.42
C GLN A 523 -1.17 -17.19 -6.08
N MET A 524 -0.01 -17.06 -5.46
CA MET A 524 1.10 -16.30 -6.05
C MET A 524 1.59 -16.94 -7.35
N GLN A 525 1.75 -18.27 -7.41
CA GLN A 525 2.19 -18.94 -8.64
C GLN A 525 1.20 -18.74 -9.79
N ARG A 526 -0.09 -18.90 -9.52
CA ARG A 526 -1.16 -18.63 -10.52
C ARG A 526 -1.13 -17.18 -10.99
N TYR A 527 -0.94 -16.27 -10.07
CA TYR A 527 -0.87 -14.85 -10.35
C TYR A 527 0.32 -14.49 -11.24
N LEU A 528 1.53 -14.98 -10.93
CA LEU A 528 2.73 -14.74 -11.74
C LEU A 528 2.59 -15.30 -13.15
N ALA A 529 2.00 -16.50 -13.29
CA ALA A 529 1.75 -17.10 -14.59
C ALA A 529 0.74 -16.28 -15.43
N GLU A 530 -0.30 -15.76 -14.80
CA GLU A 530 -1.27 -14.89 -15.47
C GLU A 530 -0.69 -13.52 -15.81
N GLU A 531 0.15 -12.94 -14.96
CA GLU A 531 0.86 -11.71 -15.24
C GLU A 531 1.79 -11.85 -16.44
N GLU A 532 2.54 -12.95 -16.51
CA GLU A 532 3.42 -13.26 -17.65
C GLU A 532 2.62 -13.37 -18.94
N LYS A 533 1.53 -14.13 -18.93
CA LYS A 533 0.62 -14.29 -20.06
C LYS A 533 0.04 -12.95 -20.51
N ARG A 534 -0.45 -12.13 -19.57
CA ARG A 534 -1.01 -10.81 -19.85
C ARG A 534 0.03 -9.86 -20.41
N SER A 535 1.23 -9.85 -19.83
CA SER A 535 2.34 -9.03 -20.32
C SER A 535 2.71 -9.40 -21.77
N ALA A 536 2.83 -10.69 -22.08
CA ALA A 536 3.10 -11.16 -23.42
C ALA A 536 1.99 -10.76 -24.43
N GLU A 537 0.72 -10.85 -24.02
CA GLU A 537 -0.43 -10.41 -24.83
C GLU A 537 -0.40 -8.89 -25.10
N MET A 538 -0.06 -8.08 -24.10
CA MET A 538 0.04 -6.62 -24.25
C MET A 538 1.17 -6.26 -25.22
N VAL A 539 2.34 -6.90 -25.10
CA VAL A 539 3.47 -6.73 -26.05
C VAL A 539 3.03 -7.08 -27.47
N ARG A 540 2.42 -8.24 -27.67
CA ARG A 540 1.93 -8.68 -28.98
C ARG A 540 0.92 -7.70 -29.60
N ARG A 541 0.00 -7.16 -28.82
CA ARG A 541 -0.96 -6.14 -29.29
C ARG A 541 -0.28 -4.83 -29.68
N ALA A 542 0.72 -4.39 -28.93
CA ALA A 542 1.51 -3.21 -29.27
C ALA A 542 2.28 -3.42 -30.59
N GLU A 543 2.92 -4.57 -30.77
CA GLU A 543 3.63 -4.94 -32.00
C GLU A 543 2.70 -4.95 -33.21
N GLN A 544 1.50 -5.52 -33.08
CA GLN A 544 0.49 -5.52 -34.15
C GLN A 544 0.04 -4.11 -34.52
N THR A 545 -0.19 -3.25 -33.54
CA THR A 545 -0.60 -1.86 -33.79
C THR A 545 0.54 -1.06 -34.45
N VAL A 546 1.77 -1.21 -33.96
CA VAL A 546 2.97 -0.60 -34.60
C VAL A 546 3.10 -1.02 -36.07
N ALA A 547 2.95 -2.32 -36.36
CA ALA A 547 3.01 -2.83 -37.73
C ALA A 547 1.88 -2.25 -38.62
N GLY A 548 0.68 -2.10 -38.08
CA GLY A 548 -0.45 -1.47 -38.75
C GLY A 548 -0.21 0.01 -39.05
N LEU A 549 0.31 0.76 -38.11
CA LEU A 549 0.67 2.17 -38.24
C LEU A 549 1.84 2.34 -39.23
N ASP A 550 2.88 1.50 -39.16
CA ASP A 550 4.00 1.52 -40.12
C ASP A 550 3.49 1.32 -41.55
N ALA A 551 2.64 0.32 -41.80
CA ALA A 551 2.06 0.08 -43.12
C ALA A 551 1.20 1.25 -43.61
N ALA A 552 0.45 1.92 -42.72
CA ALA A 552 -0.36 3.09 -43.04
C ALA A 552 0.51 4.31 -43.41
N ILE A 553 1.58 4.56 -42.65
CA ILE A 553 2.54 5.65 -42.93
C ILE A 553 3.25 5.43 -44.26
N ARG A 554 3.65 4.21 -44.58
CA ARG A 554 4.26 3.88 -45.91
C ARG A 554 3.30 4.10 -47.06
N ARG A 555 2.03 3.70 -46.95
CA ARG A 555 0.97 3.98 -47.92
C ARG A 555 0.74 5.48 -48.08
N PHE A 556 0.65 6.21 -46.99
CA PHE A 556 0.53 7.67 -46.99
C PHE A 556 1.67 8.30 -47.81
N ARG A 557 2.93 7.87 -47.58
CA ARG A 557 4.10 8.36 -48.35
C ARG A 557 4.01 8.03 -49.86
N GLN A 558 3.59 6.81 -50.20
CA GLN A 558 3.42 6.40 -51.58
C GLN A 558 2.39 7.27 -52.33
N ASP A 559 1.28 7.56 -51.69
CA ASP A 559 0.18 8.32 -52.28
C ASP A 559 0.44 9.84 -52.32
N THR A 560 1.17 10.37 -51.34
CA THR A 560 1.34 11.82 -51.14
C THR A 560 2.74 12.34 -51.52
N GLY A 561 3.73 11.45 -51.67
CA GLY A 561 5.13 11.80 -51.94
C GLY A 561 5.91 12.26 -50.69
N GLY A 562 5.30 12.33 -49.50
CA GLY A 562 5.94 12.76 -48.29
C GLY A 562 5.43 11.99 -47.06
N TYR A 563 6.06 12.15 -45.91
CA TYR A 563 5.64 11.57 -44.66
C TYR A 563 4.57 12.43 -43.97
N PRO A 564 3.70 11.86 -43.11
CA PRO A 564 2.78 12.64 -42.30
C PRO A 564 3.54 13.48 -41.25
N ASN A 565 3.00 14.64 -40.86
CA ASN A 565 3.59 15.46 -39.81
C ASN A 565 3.27 14.90 -38.38
N ASN A 566 2.17 14.18 -38.28
CA ASN A 566 1.72 13.49 -37.06
C ASN A 566 0.78 12.34 -37.43
N LEU A 567 0.51 11.44 -36.49
CA LEU A 567 -0.37 10.29 -36.75
C LEU A 567 -1.81 10.69 -37.08
N GLY A 568 -2.30 11.85 -36.64
CA GLY A 568 -3.66 12.34 -36.96
C GLY A 568 -3.89 12.55 -38.46
N GLU A 569 -2.83 12.80 -39.22
CA GLU A 569 -2.92 12.92 -40.68
C GLU A 569 -3.22 11.58 -41.40
N LEU A 570 -3.16 10.45 -40.68
CA LEU A 570 -3.62 9.15 -41.20
C LEU A 570 -5.15 9.00 -41.10
N LEU A 571 -5.80 9.75 -40.24
CA LEU A 571 -7.26 9.73 -40.01
C LEU A 571 -7.97 10.70 -41.00
N THR A 572 -7.40 11.89 -41.20
CA THR A 572 -8.03 12.97 -41.96
C THR A 572 -7.04 13.60 -42.94
N ARG A 573 -7.53 13.97 -44.14
CA ARG A 573 -6.70 14.60 -45.17
C ARG A 573 -6.19 15.97 -44.70
N PRO A 574 -4.84 16.17 -44.68
CA PRO A 574 -4.29 17.48 -44.29
C PRO A 574 -4.51 18.53 -45.42
N GLN A 575 -4.81 19.77 -45.05
CA GLN A 575 -5.05 20.87 -46.00
C GLN A 575 -3.85 21.18 -46.91
N ARG A 576 -2.62 20.88 -46.47
CA ARG A 576 -1.39 21.06 -47.26
C ARG A 576 -1.30 20.16 -48.49
N ILE A 577 -2.09 19.09 -48.56
CA ILE A 577 -2.04 18.10 -49.64
C ILE A 577 -3.19 18.40 -50.63
N ARG A 578 -2.88 19.24 -51.65
CA ARG A 578 -3.88 19.69 -52.62
C ARG A 578 -4.15 18.70 -53.79
N ALA A 579 -3.17 17.90 -54.15
CA ALA A 579 -3.20 17.06 -55.38
C ALA A 579 -3.00 15.57 -55.10
N ALA A 580 -3.16 15.07 -53.91
CA ALA A 580 -2.85 13.69 -53.55
C ALA A 580 -3.93 12.71 -54.03
N ARG A 581 -3.47 11.66 -54.71
CA ARG A 581 -4.23 10.43 -54.95
C ARG A 581 -4.13 9.59 -53.67
N GLY A 582 -4.95 9.83 -52.66
CA GLY A 582 -4.94 9.04 -51.43
C GLY A 582 -6.35 8.73 -50.94
N ASN A 583 -6.56 7.55 -50.43
CA ASN A 583 -7.80 7.11 -49.84
C ASN A 583 -7.75 7.30 -48.32
N TRP A 584 -8.21 8.44 -47.80
CA TRP A 584 -8.44 8.65 -46.39
C TRP A 584 -9.72 7.97 -45.92
N PRO A 585 -9.77 7.42 -44.69
CA PRO A 585 -8.66 7.29 -43.72
C PRO A 585 -7.72 6.11 -44.05
N TYR A 586 -6.43 6.26 -43.74
CA TYR A 586 -5.45 5.17 -43.84
C TYR A 586 -5.55 4.18 -42.68
N VAL A 587 -6.07 4.64 -41.54
CA VAL A 587 -6.46 3.84 -40.36
C VAL A 587 -7.81 4.34 -39.88
N ALA A 588 -8.65 3.45 -39.36
CA ALA A 588 -9.97 3.82 -38.80
C ALA A 588 -9.85 4.68 -37.53
N GLU A 589 -8.89 4.35 -36.68
CA GLU A 589 -8.56 5.03 -35.47
C GLU A 589 -7.09 4.85 -35.11
N ILE A 590 -6.57 5.65 -34.19
CA ILE A 590 -5.27 5.46 -33.57
C ILE A 590 -5.56 5.15 -32.10
N PRO A 591 -5.57 3.86 -31.71
CA PRO A 591 -5.84 3.47 -30.33
C PRO A 591 -4.69 3.90 -29.41
N ALA A 592 -4.97 4.01 -28.11
CA ALA A 592 -3.89 3.99 -27.13
C ALA A 592 -3.16 2.65 -27.17
N ASP A 593 -1.91 2.63 -26.74
CA ASP A 593 -1.18 1.39 -26.57
C ASP A 593 -1.79 0.53 -25.45
N PRO A 594 -1.44 -0.75 -25.31
CA PRO A 594 -2.02 -1.63 -24.29
C PRO A 594 -1.82 -1.17 -22.85
N TRP A 595 -0.93 -0.22 -22.60
CA TRP A 595 -0.69 0.41 -21.28
C TRP A 595 -1.41 1.76 -21.14
N GLY A 596 -2.22 2.16 -22.12
CA GLY A 596 -3.03 3.39 -22.09
C GLY A 596 -2.32 4.65 -22.58
N GLN A 597 -1.11 4.52 -23.15
CA GLN A 597 -0.34 5.65 -23.66
C GLN A 597 -0.56 5.85 -25.16
N ALA A 598 -0.41 7.09 -25.65
CA ALA A 598 -0.43 7.37 -27.07
C ALA A 598 0.82 6.80 -27.76
N PHE A 599 0.64 6.19 -28.95
CA PHE A 599 1.78 5.86 -29.80
C PHE A 599 2.53 7.12 -30.24
N ARG A 600 3.86 7.05 -30.20
CA ARG A 600 4.74 8.15 -30.63
C ARG A 600 5.14 7.97 -32.10
N TYR A 601 5.37 9.10 -32.75
CA TYR A 601 5.80 9.16 -34.14
C TYR A 601 6.85 10.26 -34.31
N GLU A 602 7.96 9.93 -34.97
CA GLU A 602 9.07 10.84 -35.25
C GLU A 602 9.53 10.69 -36.72
N HIS A 603 9.70 11.82 -37.40
CA HIS A 603 10.28 11.86 -38.77
C HIS A 603 11.18 13.09 -38.93
N PRO A 604 12.48 12.93 -39.32
CA PRO A 604 13.19 11.66 -39.49
C PRO A 604 13.24 10.87 -38.16
N GLY A 605 13.32 9.54 -38.27
CA GLY A 605 13.34 8.66 -37.13
C GLY A 605 14.66 8.73 -36.36
N LYS A 606 14.60 8.59 -35.05
CA LYS A 606 15.78 8.49 -34.20
C LYS A 606 16.47 7.12 -34.33
N PHE A 607 15.67 6.06 -34.49
CA PHE A 607 16.11 4.68 -34.67
C PHE A 607 16.17 4.27 -36.15
N ASN A 608 15.37 4.92 -37.01
CA ASN A 608 15.42 4.81 -38.46
C ASN A 608 15.74 6.16 -39.11
N PRO A 609 17.00 6.65 -39.10
CA PRO A 609 17.35 8.01 -39.48
C PRO A 609 16.96 8.40 -40.93
N ASP A 610 16.94 7.44 -41.83
CA ASP A 610 16.55 7.63 -43.22
C ASP A 610 15.04 7.47 -43.47
N LEU A 611 14.28 7.13 -42.46
CA LEU A 611 12.85 6.82 -42.51
C LEU A 611 12.09 7.56 -41.41
N PHE A 612 11.31 6.81 -40.65
CA PHE A 612 10.51 7.30 -39.53
C PHE A 612 10.45 6.25 -38.39
N ASP A 613 10.16 6.71 -37.21
CA ASP A 613 9.86 5.85 -36.03
C ASP A 613 8.39 5.97 -35.67
N VAL A 614 7.73 4.83 -35.42
CA VAL A 614 6.44 4.73 -34.77
C VAL A 614 6.51 3.69 -33.66
N TYR A 615 6.13 4.06 -32.42
CA TYR A 615 6.40 3.20 -31.28
C TYR A 615 5.50 3.45 -30.06
N SER A 616 5.38 2.42 -29.22
CA SER A 616 4.87 2.48 -27.86
C SER A 616 6.04 2.61 -26.87
N VAL A 617 5.87 3.43 -25.84
CA VAL A 617 6.85 3.58 -24.74
C VAL A 617 6.66 2.55 -23.61
N HIS A 618 5.89 1.51 -23.84
CA HIS A 618 5.69 0.41 -22.89
C HIS A 618 5.33 0.88 -21.49
N GLY A 619 4.16 1.50 -21.34
CA GLY A 619 3.67 1.98 -20.05
C GLY A 619 4.47 3.16 -19.49
N ASN A 620 4.89 4.08 -20.33
CA ASN A 620 5.68 5.26 -19.97
C ASN A 620 7.11 4.94 -19.50
N SER A 621 7.66 3.81 -19.95
CA SER A 621 9.04 3.42 -19.67
C SER A 621 10.01 4.45 -20.23
N ARG A 622 10.90 4.96 -19.38
CA ARG A 622 12.03 5.80 -19.83
C ARG A 622 13.15 4.98 -20.46
N ASP A 623 13.04 3.64 -20.41
CA ASP A 623 14.01 2.71 -20.96
C ASP A 623 13.68 2.39 -22.44
N PRO A 624 14.44 2.92 -23.41
CA PRO A 624 14.20 2.64 -24.82
C PRO A 624 14.31 1.16 -25.19
N ALA A 625 15.02 0.34 -24.39
CA ALA A 625 15.12 -1.09 -24.60
C ALA A 625 13.77 -1.84 -24.40
N ARG A 626 12.83 -1.18 -23.74
CA ARG A 626 11.46 -1.68 -23.55
C ARG A 626 10.47 -1.15 -24.59
N TRP A 627 10.86 -0.15 -25.39
CA TRP A 627 9.97 0.42 -26.39
C TRP A 627 9.71 -0.58 -27.52
N ILE A 628 8.49 -0.57 -28.02
CA ILE A 628 8.05 -1.45 -29.10
C ILE A 628 7.83 -0.59 -30.33
N GLY A 629 8.73 -0.67 -31.29
CA GLY A 629 8.74 0.20 -32.47
C GLY A 629 8.85 -0.55 -33.77
N ASN A 630 8.77 0.19 -34.91
CA ASN A 630 8.87 -0.31 -36.25
C ASN A 630 10.32 -0.57 -36.73
N TRP A 631 11.27 -0.53 -35.81
CA TRP A 631 12.67 -0.88 -36.07
C TRP A 631 12.97 -2.30 -35.59
N PRO A 632 13.92 -3.02 -36.24
CA PRO A 632 14.51 -4.19 -35.62
C PRO A 632 15.14 -3.69 -34.27
N ASN A 633 14.80 -4.32 -33.16
CA ASN A 633 15.20 -3.87 -31.83
C ASN A 633 16.65 -3.33 -31.85
N PRO A 634 16.92 -2.01 -31.73
CA PRO A 634 18.25 -1.42 -31.91
C PRO A 634 19.22 -1.87 -30.83
N PHE A 635 18.71 -2.48 -29.75
CA PHE A 635 19.48 -3.01 -28.64
C PHE A 635 19.71 -4.51 -28.76
N HIS A 636 19.20 -5.17 -29.80
CA HIS A 636 19.59 -6.53 -30.15
C HIS A 636 20.62 -6.46 -31.30
N ILE A 637 21.84 -6.77 -30.98
CA ILE A 637 22.91 -6.83 -31.97
C ILE A 637 22.72 -8.12 -32.78
N GLN A 638 22.19 -7.99 -33.99
CA GLN A 638 21.85 -9.13 -34.83
C GLN A 638 23.08 -10.02 -35.08
N GLY A 639 22.96 -11.30 -34.78
CA GLY A 639 24.03 -12.28 -34.91
C GLY A 639 25.04 -12.31 -33.78
N ALA A 640 24.85 -11.49 -32.71
CA ALA A 640 25.63 -11.58 -31.51
C ALA A 640 25.09 -12.66 -30.54
N LEU A 641 25.98 -13.25 -29.79
CA LEU A 641 25.65 -14.09 -28.65
C LEU A 641 25.50 -13.17 -27.41
N GLU A 642 24.37 -13.26 -26.74
CA GLU A 642 24.11 -12.50 -25.51
C GLU A 642 24.97 -13.02 -24.36
N GLY A 643 25.68 -12.14 -23.69
CA GLY A 643 26.62 -12.52 -22.63
C GLY A 643 25.95 -13.36 -21.51
N GLU A 644 24.75 -12.92 -21.08
CA GLU A 644 23.99 -13.58 -20.02
C GLU A 644 23.41 -14.96 -20.44
N GLN A 645 23.44 -15.30 -21.71
CA GLN A 645 22.97 -16.60 -22.23
C GLN A 645 24.10 -17.60 -22.43
N LEU A 646 25.36 -17.16 -22.33
CA LEU A 646 26.50 -18.04 -22.49
C LEU A 646 26.64 -19.00 -21.30
N GLN A 647 26.87 -20.28 -21.61
CA GLN A 647 27.03 -21.29 -20.57
C GLN A 647 28.39 -21.14 -19.87
N ILE A 648 28.36 -20.99 -18.56
CA ILE A 648 29.57 -21.00 -17.73
C ILE A 648 30.17 -22.43 -17.68
N LYS A 649 31.44 -22.57 -18.04
CA LYS A 649 32.17 -23.86 -17.99
C LYS A 649 32.93 -24.02 -16.69
N THR A 650 33.72 -23.00 -16.35
CA THR A 650 34.45 -22.97 -15.10
C THR A 650 34.71 -21.54 -14.65
N ARG A 651 35.11 -21.36 -13.41
CA ARG A 651 35.47 -20.06 -12.84
C ARG A 651 36.34 -20.24 -11.61
N SER A 652 37.06 -19.22 -11.18
CA SER A 652 37.76 -19.24 -9.89
C SER A 652 36.76 -19.41 -8.73
N GLU A 653 37.22 -19.99 -7.62
CA GLU A 653 36.38 -20.41 -6.48
C GLU A 653 35.57 -19.28 -5.88
N ASP A 654 36.17 -18.09 -5.73
CA ASP A 654 35.53 -16.92 -5.12
C ASP A 654 34.74 -16.03 -6.11
N VAL A 655 34.66 -16.41 -7.40
CA VAL A 655 33.98 -15.63 -8.43
C VAL A 655 32.47 -15.89 -8.38
N THR A 656 31.69 -14.85 -8.27
CA THR A 656 30.22 -14.92 -8.37
C THR A 656 29.75 -14.34 -9.70
N VAL A 657 28.69 -14.90 -10.23
CA VAL A 657 28.12 -14.54 -11.53
C VAL A 657 26.61 -14.34 -11.40
N SER A 658 26.09 -13.29 -11.98
CA SER A 658 24.66 -13.02 -12.04
C SER A 658 24.28 -12.38 -13.38
N GLN A 659 23.01 -12.50 -13.75
CA GLN A 659 22.44 -11.66 -14.81
C GLN A 659 21.98 -10.35 -14.15
N GLN A 660 22.46 -9.24 -14.68
CA GLN A 660 21.99 -7.92 -14.24
C GLN A 660 21.21 -7.22 -15.34
N GLN A 661 20.11 -6.62 -14.94
CA GLN A 661 19.37 -5.69 -15.76
C GLN A 661 19.83 -4.29 -15.36
N VAL A 662 20.44 -3.57 -16.28
CA VAL A 662 20.87 -2.19 -16.06
C VAL A 662 19.76 -1.28 -16.55
N GLY A 663 19.15 -0.53 -15.63
CA GLY A 663 18.14 0.48 -15.98
C GLY A 663 18.76 1.63 -16.80
N VAL A 664 17.91 2.50 -17.27
CA VAL A 664 18.03 3.54 -18.30
C VAL A 664 19.16 4.57 -18.13
N ALA A 665 19.91 4.52 -17.08
CA ALA A 665 20.98 5.52 -16.84
C ALA A 665 22.22 5.31 -17.72
N SER A 666 22.30 4.21 -18.47
CA SER A 666 23.44 3.92 -19.32
C SER A 666 23.15 4.26 -20.79
N PHE A 667 23.99 5.10 -21.37
CA PHE A 667 24.07 5.28 -22.80
C PHE A 667 25.48 4.86 -23.24
N PRO A 668 25.66 3.94 -24.20
CA PRO A 668 24.69 3.27 -25.05
C PRO A 668 24.00 2.08 -24.37
N PRO A 669 22.78 1.72 -24.79
CA PRO A 669 22.00 0.65 -24.17
C PRO A 669 22.64 -0.72 -24.39
N LEU A 670 22.45 -1.61 -23.40
CA LEU A 670 22.87 -3.01 -23.48
C LEU A 670 21.98 -3.79 -24.46
N SER A 671 22.55 -4.79 -25.14
CA SER A 671 21.74 -5.72 -25.93
C SER A 671 20.72 -6.40 -25.00
N ARG A 672 19.43 -6.39 -25.39
CA ARG A 672 18.29 -6.84 -24.57
C ARG A 672 18.19 -6.23 -23.17
N GLY A 673 18.93 -5.14 -22.87
CA GLY A 673 18.93 -4.48 -21.59
C GLY A 673 19.57 -5.26 -20.44
N ARG A 674 20.33 -6.32 -20.72
CA ARG A 674 20.93 -7.23 -19.73
C ARG A 674 22.42 -7.41 -20.00
N LEU A 675 23.12 -7.84 -18.97
CA LEU A 675 24.54 -8.25 -19.05
C LEU A 675 24.79 -9.47 -18.19
N LEU A 676 25.84 -10.22 -18.55
CA LEU A 676 26.47 -11.16 -17.64
C LEU A 676 27.38 -10.37 -16.71
N PHE A 677 26.99 -10.21 -15.46
CA PHE A 677 27.81 -9.58 -14.43
C PHE A 677 28.68 -10.62 -13.71
N VAL A 678 29.98 -10.33 -13.64
CA VAL A 678 30.99 -11.19 -13.03
C VAL A 678 31.69 -10.42 -11.93
N ARG A 679 31.56 -10.87 -10.70
CA ARG A 679 32.30 -10.31 -9.57
C ARG A 679 33.59 -11.13 -9.37
N LEU A 680 34.66 -10.62 -9.93
CA LEU A 680 36.03 -11.06 -9.69
C LEU A 680 36.52 -10.40 -8.39
N GLN A 681 37.28 -11.10 -7.56
CA GLN A 681 37.72 -10.55 -6.26
C GLN A 681 39.13 -10.00 -6.32
N ARG A 682 39.97 -10.56 -7.18
CA ARG A 682 41.40 -10.25 -7.26
C ARG A 682 41.98 -10.49 -8.66
N LYS A 683 43.17 -9.98 -8.89
CA LYS A 683 43.97 -10.30 -10.06
C LYS A 683 44.18 -11.80 -10.18
N GLY A 684 43.99 -12.36 -11.37
CA GLY A 684 44.07 -13.79 -11.68
C GLY A 684 42.75 -14.53 -11.62
N ASP A 685 41.70 -13.94 -11.07
CA ASP A 685 40.34 -14.49 -11.12
C ASP A 685 39.81 -14.49 -12.54
N PHE A 686 39.06 -15.51 -12.91
CA PHE A 686 38.56 -15.72 -14.25
C PHE A 686 37.21 -16.40 -14.31
N ILE A 687 36.59 -16.29 -15.49
CA ILE A 687 35.40 -17.04 -15.92
C ILE A 687 35.63 -17.59 -17.31
N GLU A 688 35.17 -18.81 -17.56
CA GLU A 688 35.16 -19.46 -18.88
C GLU A 688 33.73 -19.69 -19.34
N LEU A 689 33.46 -19.25 -20.56
CA LEU A 689 32.16 -19.30 -21.21
C LEU A 689 32.25 -20.18 -22.47
N ALA A 690 31.26 -21.05 -22.64
CA ALA A 690 31.20 -21.91 -23.84
C ALA A 690 30.61 -21.12 -25.03
N ILE A 691 31.26 -21.20 -26.17
CA ILE A 691 30.64 -20.81 -27.44
C ILE A 691 29.63 -21.91 -27.83
N PRO A 692 28.35 -21.55 -28.09
CA PRO A 692 27.31 -22.52 -28.40
C PRO A 692 27.63 -23.41 -29.60
N PRO A 693 27.22 -24.69 -29.60
CA PRO A 693 27.43 -25.61 -30.76
C PRO A 693 26.72 -25.16 -32.04
N SER A 694 25.79 -24.22 -31.98
CA SER A 694 25.11 -23.62 -33.11
C SER A 694 26.04 -22.74 -33.96
N VAL A 695 27.19 -22.33 -33.45
CA VAL A 695 28.23 -21.64 -34.19
C VAL A 695 29.01 -22.66 -35.04
N ARG A 696 28.97 -22.50 -36.33
CA ARG A 696 29.63 -23.42 -37.28
C ARG A 696 31.15 -23.32 -37.15
N PRO A 697 31.89 -24.44 -37.30
CA PRO A 697 33.34 -24.40 -37.39
C PRO A 697 33.82 -23.51 -38.55
N GLY A 698 34.89 -22.73 -38.33
CA GLY A 698 35.41 -21.80 -39.29
C GLY A 698 36.24 -20.68 -38.68
N LYS A 699 36.78 -19.81 -39.53
CA LYS A 699 37.56 -18.64 -39.13
C LYS A 699 36.65 -17.44 -38.92
N TYR A 700 36.83 -16.75 -37.78
CA TYR A 700 36.03 -15.61 -37.40
C TYR A 700 36.89 -14.47 -36.84
N VAL A 701 36.40 -13.25 -36.98
CA VAL A 701 36.87 -12.11 -36.18
C VAL A 701 36.04 -12.08 -34.93
N LEU A 702 36.66 -12.19 -33.75
CA LEU A 702 36.00 -12.09 -32.45
C LEU A 702 35.89 -10.62 -32.04
N LYS A 703 34.67 -10.20 -31.74
CA LYS A 703 34.36 -8.91 -31.13
C LYS A 703 33.61 -9.16 -29.81
N VAL A 704 34.00 -8.45 -28.79
CA VAL A 704 33.30 -8.53 -27.49
C VAL A 704 32.87 -7.11 -27.11
N ARG A 705 31.64 -6.97 -26.66
CA ARG A 705 31.13 -5.74 -26.07
C ARG A 705 31.10 -5.92 -24.56
N LEU A 706 32.00 -5.22 -23.90
CA LEU A 706 32.15 -5.19 -22.46
C LEU A 706 31.40 -4.00 -21.88
N VAL A 707 30.86 -4.17 -20.66
CA VAL A 707 30.33 -3.07 -19.88
C VAL A 707 31.48 -2.41 -19.12
N THR A 708 31.41 -1.11 -18.92
CA THR A 708 32.37 -0.35 -18.13
C THR A 708 31.67 0.29 -16.93
N SER A 709 32.35 0.35 -15.77
CA SER A 709 31.81 0.89 -14.52
C SER A 709 32.92 1.29 -13.57
N TRP A 710 32.60 1.98 -12.48
CA TRP A 710 33.54 2.51 -11.47
C TRP A 710 34.22 1.45 -10.63
N ASP A 711 33.72 0.20 -10.63
CA ASP A 711 34.23 -0.92 -9.85
C ASP A 711 34.76 -2.07 -10.74
N TYR A 712 35.07 -1.81 -12.03
CA TYR A 712 35.45 -2.80 -12.99
C TYR A 712 36.97 -2.94 -13.15
N ALA A 713 37.40 -4.15 -13.53
CA ALA A 713 38.78 -4.57 -13.66
C ALA A 713 39.40 -4.18 -15.01
N VAL A 714 40.71 -4.34 -15.12
CA VAL A 714 41.39 -4.54 -16.39
C VAL A 714 41.35 -6.04 -16.72
N VAL A 715 40.72 -6.39 -17.83
CA VAL A 715 40.45 -7.79 -18.20
C VAL A 715 41.21 -8.22 -19.43
N ARG A 716 41.71 -9.44 -19.41
CA ARG A 716 42.26 -10.15 -20.58
C ARG A 716 41.20 -11.09 -21.12
N VAL A 717 41.11 -11.18 -22.44
CA VAL A 717 40.24 -12.14 -23.12
C VAL A 717 41.11 -13.17 -23.83
N GLU A 718 40.77 -14.44 -23.63
CA GLU A 718 41.43 -15.57 -24.28
C GLU A 718 40.40 -16.44 -25.00
N PHE A 719 40.79 -17.04 -26.12
CA PHE A 719 39.97 -18.01 -26.84
C PHE A 719 40.73 -19.31 -27.00
N ASN A 720 40.20 -20.40 -26.48
CA ASN A 720 40.84 -21.73 -26.45
C ASN A 720 42.30 -21.64 -25.95
N ASP A 721 42.49 -21.04 -24.80
CA ASP A 721 43.77 -20.84 -24.10
C ASP A 721 44.78 -19.91 -24.86
N THR A 722 44.32 -19.21 -25.87
CA THR A 722 45.13 -18.24 -26.62
C THR A 722 44.70 -16.82 -26.25
N PRO A 723 45.57 -16.00 -25.67
CA PRO A 723 45.29 -14.61 -25.41
C PRO A 723 45.00 -13.79 -26.69
N LEU A 724 44.01 -12.96 -26.66
CA LEU A 724 43.58 -12.12 -27.80
C LEU A 724 43.67 -10.62 -27.48
N GLY A 725 44.34 -9.90 -28.33
CA GLY A 725 44.50 -8.46 -28.19
C GLY A 725 45.26 -8.02 -26.95
N GLN A 726 45.17 -6.76 -26.60
CA GLN A 726 45.71 -6.20 -25.36
C GLN A 726 44.65 -6.28 -24.24
N PRO A 727 45.07 -6.32 -22.97
CA PRO A 727 44.12 -6.22 -21.87
C PRO A 727 43.24 -4.97 -21.99
N VAL A 728 41.97 -5.12 -21.67
CA VAL A 728 40.96 -4.06 -21.81
C VAL A 728 40.69 -3.46 -20.43
N ASP A 729 40.97 -2.18 -20.28
CA ASP A 729 40.51 -1.42 -19.13
C ASP A 729 39.01 -1.19 -19.26
N THR A 730 38.23 -1.71 -18.28
CA THR A 730 36.78 -1.57 -18.23
C THR A 730 36.33 -0.61 -17.12
N TYR A 731 37.25 0.21 -16.59
CA TYR A 731 36.87 1.31 -15.72
C TYR A 731 36.17 2.44 -16.46
N SER A 732 35.17 3.03 -15.82
CA SER A 732 34.51 4.27 -16.24
C SER A 732 33.84 4.90 -15.01
N SER A 733 33.81 6.21 -14.91
CA SER A 733 33.11 6.92 -13.83
C SER A 733 31.56 6.77 -13.90
N ARG A 734 31.04 6.21 -14.98
CA ARG A 734 29.62 5.90 -15.20
C ARG A 734 29.50 4.56 -15.91
N ILE A 735 28.31 3.97 -15.84
CA ILE A 735 28.01 2.74 -16.59
C ILE A 735 27.96 3.08 -18.08
N ASP A 736 28.80 2.41 -18.88
CA ASP A 736 28.90 2.60 -20.33
C ASP A 736 29.25 1.24 -20.99
N THR A 737 29.42 1.18 -22.31
CA THR A 737 29.86 0.00 -23.03
C THR A 737 31.06 0.27 -23.92
N LYS A 738 31.93 -0.75 -24.03
CA LYS A 738 33.13 -0.70 -24.86
C LYS A 738 33.19 -1.91 -25.78
N SER A 739 33.04 -1.66 -27.09
CA SER A 739 33.19 -2.71 -28.11
C SER A 739 34.66 -2.87 -28.48
N VAL A 740 35.17 -4.08 -28.39
CA VAL A 740 36.58 -4.40 -28.67
C VAL A 740 36.66 -5.48 -29.75
N VAL A 741 37.48 -5.23 -30.78
CA VAL A 741 37.86 -6.25 -31.79
C VAL A 741 39.12 -6.93 -31.25
N LEU A 742 39.00 -8.20 -30.93
CA LEU A 742 40.06 -8.95 -30.26
C LEU A 742 41.00 -9.68 -31.19
N GLY A 743 40.56 -9.97 -32.43
CA GLY A 743 41.37 -10.61 -33.43
C GLY A 743 40.70 -11.81 -34.10
N ASN A 744 41.50 -12.54 -34.91
CA ASN A 744 41.03 -13.73 -35.61
C ASN A 744 41.08 -14.96 -34.69
N ILE A 745 40.00 -15.75 -34.74
CA ILE A 745 39.89 -17.03 -34.03
C ILE A 745 39.49 -18.14 -34.98
N ASP A 746 39.79 -19.36 -34.59
CA ASP A 746 39.40 -20.59 -35.27
C ASP A 746 38.42 -21.40 -34.41
N VAL A 747 37.13 -21.35 -34.76
CA VAL A 747 36.11 -22.17 -34.12
C VAL A 747 36.18 -23.59 -34.68
N ARG A 748 36.45 -24.56 -33.80
CA ARG A 748 36.64 -25.97 -34.14
C ARG A 748 35.36 -26.76 -33.91
N SER A 749 35.28 -27.95 -34.50
CA SER A 749 34.25 -28.91 -34.08
C SER A 749 34.59 -29.39 -32.67
N GLY A 750 33.72 -29.19 -31.73
CA GLY A 750 33.87 -29.54 -30.33
C GLY A 750 33.93 -28.37 -29.39
N ARG A 751 34.80 -28.44 -28.36
CA ARG A 751 34.84 -27.41 -27.31
C ARG A 751 35.50 -26.11 -27.80
N ASN A 752 34.78 -25.00 -27.71
CA ASN A 752 35.29 -23.64 -27.91
C ASN A 752 34.96 -22.82 -26.65
N VAL A 753 35.96 -22.19 -26.06
CA VAL A 753 35.86 -21.51 -24.79
C VAL A 753 36.40 -20.10 -24.89
N LEU A 754 35.61 -19.16 -24.42
CA LEU A 754 35.97 -17.76 -24.20
C LEU A 754 36.30 -17.60 -22.71
N ARG A 755 37.51 -17.19 -22.38
CA ARG A 755 37.95 -16.91 -21.01
C ARG A 755 38.13 -15.43 -20.82
N LEU A 756 37.59 -14.91 -19.71
CA LEU A 756 37.78 -13.54 -19.23
C LEU A 756 38.51 -13.60 -17.89
N GLU A 757 39.67 -12.95 -17.79
CA GLU A 757 40.52 -12.95 -16.59
C GLU A 757 40.82 -11.52 -16.17
N ALA A 758 40.73 -11.22 -14.84
CA ALA A 758 41.18 -9.96 -14.26
C ALA A 758 42.73 -9.94 -14.23
N VAL A 759 43.37 -9.10 -15.01
CA VAL A 759 44.84 -8.98 -15.04
C VAL A 759 45.35 -7.76 -14.27
N GLY A 760 44.44 -6.91 -13.85
CA GLY A 760 44.76 -5.70 -13.07
C GLY A 760 43.53 -4.89 -12.73
N ARG A 761 43.75 -3.69 -12.22
CA ARG A 761 42.73 -2.72 -11.89
C ARG A 761 43.22 -1.33 -12.28
N ASN A 762 42.29 -0.52 -12.80
CA ASN A 762 42.54 0.92 -12.94
C ASN A 762 42.75 1.55 -11.55
N PRO A 763 43.71 2.47 -11.35
CA PRO A 763 43.94 3.13 -10.07
C PRO A 763 42.69 3.77 -9.47
N GLU A 764 41.77 4.26 -10.28
CA GLU A 764 40.53 4.91 -9.86
C GLU A 764 39.39 3.90 -9.63
N SER A 765 39.52 2.62 -9.99
CA SER A 765 38.49 1.61 -9.81
C SER A 765 38.37 1.17 -8.34
N SER A 766 37.17 1.07 -7.83
CA SER A 766 36.88 0.58 -6.47
C SER A 766 36.85 -0.96 -6.35
N GLY A 767 36.88 -1.72 -7.47
CA GLY A 767 36.70 -3.16 -7.46
C GLY A 767 37.39 -3.91 -8.61
N HIS A 768 37.02 -5.17 -8.78
CA HIS A 768 37.50 -6.05 -9.85
C HIS A 768 36.33 -6.70 -10.62
N CYS A 769 35.18 -6.06 -10.72
CA CYS A 769 34.04 -6.60 -11.46
C CYS A 769 34.29 -6.56 -12.98
N ALA A 770 33.50 -7.32 -13.72
CA ALA A 770 33.46 -7.27 -15.18
C ALA A 770 32.02 -7.51 -15.66
N GLY A 771 31.70 -6.99 -16.85
CA GLY A 771 30.38 -7.17 -17.46
C GLY A 771 30.51 -7.50 -18.94
N ILE A 772 29.80 -8.52 -19.40
CA ILE A 772 29.75 -8.90 -20.82
C ILE A 772 28.33 -8.65 -21.32
N ASP A 773 28.21 -7.74 -22.26
CA ASP A 773 26.97 -7.46 -22.98
C ASP A 773 26.77 -8.49 -24.11
N THR A 774 27.68 -8.51 -25.08
CA THR A 774 27.57 -9.43 -26.23
C THR A 774 28.94 -9.97 -26.70
N VAL A 775 28.89 -11.14 -27.32
CA VAL A 775 30.01 -11.75 -28.04
C VAL A 775 29.60 -11.95 -29.50
N MET A 776 30.34 -11.36 -30.42
CA MET A 776 30.06 -11.44 -31.86
C MET A 776 31.19 -12.17 -32.61
N LEU A 777 30.81 -13.14 -33.42
CA LEU A 777 31.68 -13.95 -34.27
C LEU A 777 31.38 -13.57 -35.73
N VAL A 778 32.26 -12.77 -36.35
CA VAL A 778 32.11 -12.32 -37.73
C VAL A 778 32.88 -13.27 -38.65
N PRO A 779 32.23 -14.05 -39.55
CA PRO A 779 32.92 -14.97 -40.42
C PRO A 779 33.95 -14.25 -41.30
N ILE A 780 35.16 -14.82 -41.38
CA ILE A 780 36.17 -14.38 -42.36
C ILE A 780 35.88 -15.15 -43.68
N ARG A 781 35.53 -14.41 -44.71
CA ARG A 781 35.27 -14.97 -46.04
C ARG A 781 36.56 -15.39 -46.72
#